data_7b4e212ce2d07e6ca3fb21e2b5b1203d
#
_entry.id   7b4e212ce2d07e6ca3fb21e2b5b1203d
#
_cell.length_a   1.000
_cell.length_b   1.000
_cell.length_c   1.000
_cell.angle_alpha   90.00
_cell.angle_beta   90.00
_cell.angle_gamma   90.00
#
_symmetry.space_group_name_H-M   'P 1'
#
loop_
_entity.id
_entity.type
_entity.pdbx_description
1 polymer ?
#
loop_
_entity_poly.entity_id
_entity_poly.type
_entity_poly.pdbx_seq_one_letter_code
_entity_poly.pdbx_strand_id
1 'polypeptide(L)'
;MIHPLPDSDCERVVSDLLAYMTVEEKAGQLAIVQAPDPQDRAETEAFARAIRDGRVTAVEGIGSKLQAEAFQQIAIEESRLGIPLLFPAETATGVDTIFPAPLAAAASFDMDAITAAEQVIADEAHSRGINWALGPAAGYLRLGRGASHPSSAEQVHLAARIAAARVMGLQAAADTSREGVLACLDLSRILAPSSTGGRQEIADALRIAAHVSQQGYLGSISFGGADARHRNALQRAFSFLQGPGAFEGMVLSEWQTLAAAARDSEHVEIGDYMPIDAIVAAIEKRQIPLSRLDDAAARVLRAKYALGLFSLPLGREAVRRRGSLPTPIQNRQAALDLAKKCCVLLRNEPAMLPLGVDSGDILVIGNSANDRFLPVAGRGGPGASVIDGLEQLGIPYKFAPGLALRRENGTVGRLVEADSMAIGMACEAAKRSRTVVVVLGECENGRLAEAEHQLLSSLRTVTERIVLVTLGTLPLDPVVSGGPLPAVLHAGQLGTMSGHAIAEILTGEAAPCGKLPVAIPASEHNRGLPFGHGLNYADFALTDLTLDLATDHIVASAQLRNTGEVSGVETVQLFVRRYRGRHLPSRMELRDFERVTLAPGERQTVRFELAREEVGEFREDGRLVAEGGTLDIRIGLSAGRTLGGEIELPDAVARAMGSFVKGLPGSAADSRRRA
;
A
#
# COMPACT_ATOMS: atom_id res chain seq x y z
N MET A 1 -2.92 -21.34 3.92
CA MET A 1 -3.06 -20.42 5.07
C MET A 1 -1.84 -20.62 5.95
N ILE A 2 -1.08 -19.57 6.20
CA ILE A 2 -0.10 -19.55 7.29
C ILE A 2 -0.93 -19.82 8.55
N HIS A 3 -0.51 -20.79 9.38
CA HIS A 3 -1.30 -21.26 10.53
C HIS A 3 -1.66 -20.09 11.46
N PRO A 4 -2.92 -19.87 11.84
CA PRO A 4 -3.35 -18.62 12.48
C PRO A 4 -2.96 -18.48 13.97
N LEU A 5 -2.49 -19.52 14.61
CA LEU A 5 -2.07 -19.47 16.03
C LEU A 5 -1.08 -20.62 16.29
N PRO A 6 -0.09 -20.43 17.19
CA PRO A 6 0.75 -21.55 17.64
C PRO A 6 -0.15 -22.61 18.28
N ASP A 7 -0.17 -23.77 17.68
CA ASP A 7 -0.77 -24.96 18.27
C ASP A 7 0.16 -25.54 19.34
N SER A 8 -0.31 -26.55 20.08
CA SER A 8 0.49 -27.22 21.11
C SER A 8 1.79 -27.81 20.57
N ASP A 9 1.83 -28.18 19.29
CA ASP A 9 3.02 -28.74 18.65
C ASP A 9 4.03 -27.65 18.32
N CYS A 10 3.58 -26.45 17.87
CA CYS A 10 4.43 -25.27 17.70
C CYS A 10 5.11 -24.89 19.02
N GLU A 11 4.33 -24.72 20.09
CA GLU A 11 4.88 -24.33 21.39
C GLU A 11 5.85 -25.37 21.95
N ARG A 12 5.60 -26.65 21.75
CA ARG A 12 6.53 -27.70 22.13
C ARG A 12 7.85 -27.60 21.36
N VAL A 13 7.79 -27.48 20.03
CA VAL A 13 9.00 -27.34 19.18
C VAL A 13 9.81 -26.11 19.57
N VAL A 14 9.14 -24.96 19.75
CA VAL A 14 9.79 -23.70 20.13
C VAL A 14 10.45 -23.83 21.53
N SER A 15 9.73 -24.37 22.51
CA SER A 15 10.25 -24.57 23.87
C SER A 15 11.47 -25.51 23.90
N ASP A 16 11.38 -26.62 23.17
CA ASP A 16 12.49 -27.58 23.09
C ASP A 16 13.73 -26.93 22.44
N LEU A 17 13.57 -26.21 21.33
CA LEU A 17 14.67 -25.52 20.67
C LEU A 17 15.30 -24.48 21.59
N LEU A 18 14.52 -23.62 22.24
CA LEU A 18 15.02 -22.60 23.17
C LEU A 18 15.80 -23.19 24.35
N ALA A 19 15.39 -24.37 24.84
CA ALA A 19 16.08 -25.08 25.92
C ALA A 19 17.46 -25.63 25.47
N TYR A 20 17.61 -25.98 24.18
CA TYR A 20 18.88 -26.49 23.64
C TYR A 20 19.80 -25.42 23.08
N MET A 21 19.27 -24.21 22.76
CA MET A 21 20.04 -23.11 22.15
C MET A 21 21.00 -22.45 23.15
N THR A 22 22.20 -22.13 22.69
CA THR A 22 23.11 -21.24 23.39
C THR A 22 22.64 -19.79 23.30
N VAL A 23 23.22 -18.88 24.11
CA VAL A 23 22.89 -17.45 24.05
C VAL A 23 23.25 -16.86 22.69
N GLU A 24 24.38 -17.30 22.10
CA GLU A 24 24.82 -16.90 20.76
C GLU A 24 23.83 -17.31 19.67
N GLU A 25 23.36 -18.56 19.73
CA GLU A 25 22.38 -19.06 18.77
C GLU A 25 21.03 -18.36 18.91
N LYS A 26 20.59 -18.01 20.13
CA LYS A 26 19.39 -17.19 20.37
C LYS A 26 19.56 -15.78 19.80
N ALA A 27 20.72 -15.16 20.01
CA ALA A 27 21.04 -13.86 19.42
C ALA A 27 21.13 -13.94 17.88
N GLY A 28 21.65 -15.06 17.34
CA GLY A 28 21.68 -15.37 15.92
C GLY A 28 20.30 -15.42 15.28
N GLN A 29 19.24 -15.80 16.04
CA GLN A 29 17.86 -15.76 15.55
C GLN A 29 17.33 -14.33 15.29
N LEU A 30 18.08 -13.31 15.67
CA LEU A 30 17.73 -11.91 15.41
C LEU A 30 18.60 -11.27 14.30
N ALA A 31 19.49 -12.04 13.68
CA ALA A 31 20.46 -11.54 12.72
C ALA A 31 19.95 -11.65 11.28
N ILE A 32 19.66 -10.50 10.65
CA ILE A 32 19.46 -10.37 9.21
C ILE A 32 20.78 -9.95 8.58
N VAL A 33 21.24 -10.66 7.56
CA VAL A 33 22.50 -10.38 6.87
C VAL A 33 22.30 -10.32 5.36
N GLN A 34 23.13 -9.53 4.68
CA GLN A 34 23.15 -9.49 3.22
C GLN A 34 23.79 -10.76 2.66
N ALA A 35 23.25 -11.25 1.56
CA ALA A 35 23.90 -12.35 0.83
C ALA A 35 25.30 -11.90 0.36
N PRO A 36 26.32 -12.76 0.46
CA PRO A 36 27.68 -12.42 0.03
C PRO A 36 27.75 -12.28 -1.49
N ASP A 37 28.74 -11.53 -1.97
CA ASP A 37 29.08 -11.51 -3.40
C ASP A 37 29.49 -12.95 -3.82
N PRO A 38 28.78 -13.60 -4.77
CA PRO A 38 29.12 -14.94 -5.24
C PRO A 38 30.54 -15.04 -5.84
N GLN A 39 31.14 -13.92 -6.23
CA GLN A 39 32.50 -13.86 -6.76
C GLN A 39 33.56 -13.77 -5.65
N ASP A 40 33.21 -13.35 -4.44
CA ASP A 40 34.11 -13.36 -3.29
C ASP A 40 34.03 -14.67 -2.51
N ARG A 41 35.02 -15.52 -2.78
CA ARG A 41 35.09 -16.85 -2.18
C ARG A 41 35.36 -16.82 -0.67
N ALA A 42 36.12 -15.83 -0.19
CA ALA A 42 36.42 -15.69 1.23
C ALA A 42 35.20 -15.22 2.02
N GLU A 43 34.45 -14.27 1.47
CA GLU A 43 33.18 -13.80 2.03
C GLU A 43 32.15 -14.92 2.07
N THR A 44 31.98 -15.66 0.94
CA THR A 44 31.05 -16.80 0.84
C THR A 44 31.36 -17.88 1.88
N GLU A 45 32.64 -18.22 2.10
CA GLU A 45 33.02 -19.24 3.10
C GLU A 45 32.84 -18.73 4.54
N ALA A 46 33.11 -17.45 4.81
CA ALA A 46 32.86 -16.83 6.11
C ALA A 46 31.36 -16.79 6.42
N PHE A 47 30.53 -16.49 5.41
CA PHE A 47 29.10 -16.50 5.49
C PHE A 47 28.54 -17.92 5.77
N ALA A 48 29.01 -18.93 5.04
CA ALA A 48 28.63 -20.31 5.28
C ALA A 48 28.98 -20.77 6.70
N ARG A 49 30.14 -20.36 7.24
CA ARG A 49 30.48 -20.60 8.65
C ARG A 49 29.52 -19.94 9.62
N ALA A 50 29.13 -18.67 9.38
CA ALA A 50 28.17 -17.99 10.23
C ALA A 50 26.80 -18.71 10.26
N ILE A 51 26.35 -19.29 9.13
CA ILE A 51 25.14 -20.14 9.09
C ILE A 51 25.34 -21.41 9.93
N ARG A 52 26.46 -22.14 9.77
CA ARG A 52 26.77 -23.37 10.55
C ARG A 52 26.78 -23.11 12.04
N ASP A 53 27.30 -21.96 12.45
CA ASP A 53 27.40 -21.53 13.84
C ASP A 53 26.08 -20.99 14.42
N GLY A 54 24.98 -21.01 13.64
CA GLY A 54 23.67 -20.52 14.08
C GLY A 54 23.60 -19.01 14.30
N ARG A 55 24.48 -18.24 13.68
CA ARG A 55 24.62 -16.78 13.83
C ARG A 55 23.81 -15.98 12.79
N VAL A 56 22.97 -16.65 11.98
CA VAL A 56 22.16 -16.04 10.92
C VAL A 56 20.76 -16.61 10.97
N THR A 57 19.75 -15.76 10.98
CA THR A 57 18.34 -16.16 10.89
C THR A 57 17.73 -15.88 9.53
N ALA A 58 18.19 -14.80 8.88
CA ALA A 58 17.62 -14.34 7.62
C ALA A 58 18.72 -13.82 6.68
N VAL A 59 18.53 -14.04 5.38
CA VAL A 59 19.46 -13.64 4.32
C VAL A 59 18.72 -12.77 3.31
N GLU A 60 19.08 -11.50 3.26
CA GLU A 60 18.54 -10.53 2.30
C GLU A 60 19.42 -10.47 1.05
N GLY A 61 18.82 -10.07 -0.10
CA GLY A 61 19.59 -9.88 -1.34
C GLY A 61 19.95 -11.16 -2.08
N ILE A 62 19.21 -12.26 -1.87
CA ILE A 62 19.40 -13.49 -2.65
C ILE A 62 19.17 -13.22 -4.14
N GLY A 63 20.10 -13.69 -4.99
CA GLY A 63 20.01 -13.51 -6.44
C GLY A 63 19.13 -14.55 -7.15
N SER A 64 18.86 -15.71 -6.52
CA SER A 64 18.07 -16.78 -7.12
C SER A 64 17.56 -17.78 -6.08
N LYS A 65 16.54 -18.55 -6.45
CA LYS A 65 16.03 -19.65 -5.63
C LYS A 65 17.11 -20.70 -5.33
N LEU A 66 17.97 -21.01 -6.29
CA LEU A 66 19.07 -21.96 -6.09
C LEU A 66 20.06 -21.51 -5.01
N GLN A 67 20.31 -20.19 -4.94
CA GLN A 67 21.15 -19.65 -3.87
C GLN A 67 20.47 -19.75 -2.51
N ALA A 68 19.16 -19.46 -2.44
CA ALA A 68 18.38 -19.63 -1.22
C ALA A 68 18.39 -21.10 -0.75
N GLU A 69 18.18 -22.04 -1.67
CA GLU A 69 18.20 -23.48 -1.40
C GLU A 69 19.58 -23.94 -0.89
N ALA A 70 20.68 -23.44 -1.49
CA ALA A 70 22.03 -23.77 -1.03
C ALA A 70 22.30 -23.28 0.40
N PHE A 71 21.91 -22.04 0.75
CA PHE A 71 22.03 -21.52 2.11
C PHE A 71 21.14 -22.27 3.10
N GLN A 72 19.93 -22.61 2.67
CA GLN A 72 18.99 -23.37 3.48
C GLN A 72 19.55 -24.76 3.79
N GLN A 73 20.17 -25.42 2.81
CA GLN A 73 20.79 -26.72 2.99
C GLN A 73 21.90 -26.68 4.04
N ILE A 74 22.78 -25.66 4.00
CA ILE A 74 23.81 -25.45 5.04
C ILE A 74 23.17 -25.31 6.42
N ALA A 75 22.10 -24.51 6.54
CA ALA A 75 21.41 -24.28 7.81
C ALA A 75 20.82 -25.56 8.39
N ILE A 76 20.26 -26.44 7.56
CA ILE A 76 19.56 -27.64 7.99
C ILE A 76 20.49 -28.81 8.23
N GLU A 77 21.43 -29.04 7.31
CA GLU A 77 22.26 -30.25 7.31
C GLU A 77 23.60 -30.05 8.05
N GLU A 78 24.14 -28.82 8.09
CA GLU A 78 25.46 -28.55 8.61
C GLU A 78 25.48 -27.77 9.93
N SER A 79 24.35 -27.14 10.34
CA SER A 79 24.27 -26.48 11.64
C SER A 79 23.85 -27.44 12.75
N ARG A 80 24.20 -27.12 14.00
CA ARG A 80 23.97 -27.98 15.16
C ARG A 80 22.48 -28.26 15.44
N LEU A 81 21.60 -27.30 15.19
CA LEU A 81 20.17 -27.39 15.51
C LEU A 81 19.25 -27.55 14.28
N GLY A 82 19.80 -27.43 13.08
CA GLY A 82 19.03 -27.58 11.84
C GLY A 82 17.90 -26.56 11.69
N ILE A 83 18.08 -25.35 12.25
CA ILE A 83 17.05 -24.30 12.20
C ILE A 83 17.07 -23.62 10.82
N PRO A 84 15.95 -23.64 10.07
CA PRO A 84 15.89 -23.07 8.73
C PRO A 84 16.01 -21.54 8.71
N LEU A 85 16.38 -20.97 7.55
CA LEU A 85 16.54 -19.55 7.31
C LEU A 85 15.26 -18.89 6.77
N LEU A 86 15.16 -17.58 6.97
CA LEU A 86 14.23 -16.71 6.29
C LEU A 86 14.94 -15.96 5.15
N PHE A 87 14.21 -15.64 4.08
CA PHE A 87 14.70 -14.90 2.92
C PHE A 87 13.84 -13.67 2.70
N PRO A 88 14.16 -12.54 3.39
CA PRO A 88 13.42 -11.30 3.25
C PRO A 88 13.72 -10.58 1.93
N ALA A 89 12.70 -9.89 1.40
CA ALA A 89 12.86 -8.94 0.29
C ALA A 89 11.80 -7.84 0.32
N GLU A 90 12.13 -6.70 -0.28
CA GLU A 90 11.18 -5.63 -0.55
C GLU A 90 10.24 -6.05 -1.71
N THR A 91 8.94 -6.06 -1.46
CA THR A 91 7.92 -6.50 -2.44
C THR A 91 6.82 -5.47 -2.66
N ALA A 92 7.02 -4.22 -2.23
CA ALA A 92 5.98 -3.19 -2.18
C ALA A 92 5.24 -2.94 -3.49
N THR A 93 5.90 -3.15 -4.63
CA THR A 93 5.32 -2.95 -5.96
C THR A 93 5.34 -4.20 -6.84
N GLY A 94 5.85 -5.32 -6.32
CA GLY A 94 5.96 -6.58 -7.07
C GLY A 94 7.37 -7.14 -7.12
N VAL A 95 7.54 -8.28 -7.78
CA VAL A 95 8.81 -8.99 -7.95
C VAL A 95 9.19 -9.01 -9.43
N ASP A 96 8.47 -9.77 -10.25
CA ASP A 96 8.64 -9.83 -11.71
C ASP A 96 7.61 -8.95 -12.43
N THR A 97 6.36 -9.05 -12.02
CA THR A 97 5.28 -8.17 -12.47
C THR A 97 5.19 -6.98 -11.52
N ILE A 98 5.37 -5.78 -12.04
CA ILE A 98 5.25 -4.56 -11.26
C ILE A 98 3.79 -4.09 -11.27
N PHE A 99 3.20 -4.01 -10.09
CA PHE A 99 1.84 -3.53 -9.84
C PHE A 99 1.82 -2.02 -9.55
N PRO A 100 0.64 -1.38 -9.53
CA PRO A 100 0.52 0.02 -9.15
C PRO A 100 1.21 0.33 -7.82
N ALA A 101 1.93 1.45 -7.79
CA ALA A 101 2.57 1.93 -6.56
C ALA A 101 1.53 2.13 -5.44
N PRO A 102 1.93 2.05 -4.14
CA PRO A 102 0.98 2.04 -3.02
C PRO A 102 -0.07 3.15 -3.04
N LEU A 103 0.31 4.38 -3.40
CA LEU A 103 -0.63 5.50 -3.50
C LEU A 103 -1.56 5.37 -4.71
N ALA A 104 -1.06 4.88 -5.84
CA ALA A 104 -1.89 4.61 -7.01
C ALA A 104 -2.86 3.45 -6.73
N ALA A 105 -2.40 2.35 -6.11
CA ALA A 105 -3.25 1.23 -5.72
C ALA A 105 -4.38 1.68 -4.76
N ALA A 106 -4.09 2.62 -3.85
CA ALA A 106 -5.08 3.18 -2.95
C ALA A 106 -6.22 3.90 -3.66
N ALA A 107 -5.97 4.51 -4.83
CA ALA A 107 -7.00 5.16 -5.62
C ALA A 107 -8.07 4.19 -6.13
N SER A 108 -7.79 2.89 -6.19
CA SER A 108 -8.77 1.89 -6.60
C SER A 108 -9.92 1.70 -5.60
N PHE A 109 -9.69 1.94 -4.30
CA PHE A 109 -10.61 1.57 -3.21
C PHE A 109 -11.13 0.12 -3.32
N ASP A 110 -10.39 -0.75 -4.00
CA ASP A 110 -10.77 -2.15 -4.29
C ASP A 110 -9.85 -3.11 -3.55
N MET A 111 -10.29 -3.52 -2.36
CA MET A 111 -9.50 -4.39 -1.49
C MET A 111 -9.32 -5.79 -2.09
N ASP A 112 -10.29 -6.28 -2.85
CA ASP A 112 -10.21 -7.59 -3.50
C ASP A 112 -9.18 -7.59 -4.61
N ALA A 113 -9.15 -6.53 -5.43
CA ALA A 113 -8.15 -6.39 -6.48
C ALA A 113 -6.72 -6.23 -5.90
N ILE A 114 -6.58 -5.50 -4.77
CA ILE A 114 -5.30 -5.37 -4.06
C ILE A 114 -4.88 -6.74 -3.50
N THR A 115 -5.80 -7.48 -2.87
CA THR A 115 -5.53 -8.84 -2.35
C THR A 115 -5.09 -9.78 -3.46
N ALA A 116 -5.78 -9.76 -4.61
CA ALA A 116 -5.41 -10.59 -5.77
C ALA A 116 -4.02 -10.22 -6.34
N ALA A 117 -3.68 -8.93 -6.38
CA ALA A 117 -2.36 -8.47 -6.80
C ALA A 117 -1.25 -9.00 -5.84
N GLU A 118 -1.47 -8.92 -4.54
CA GLU A 118 -0.51 -9.40 -3.54
C GLU A 118 -0.37 -10.93 -3.55
N GLN A 119 -1.40 -11.68 -3.96
CA GLN A 119 -1.30 -13.12 -4.18
C GLN A 119 -0.35 -13.44 -5.35
N VAL A 120 -0.42 -12.67 -6.44
CA VAL A 120 0.53 -12.80 -7.55
C VAL A 120 1.96 -12.46 -7.08
N ILE A 121 2.12 -11.39 -6.31
CA ILE A 121 3.41 -11.00 -5.73
C ILE A 121 3.97 -12.12 -4.85
N ALA A 122 3.15 -12.76 -4.02
CA ALA A 122 3.55 -13.88 -3.18
C ALA A 122 4.00 -15.09 -4.01
N ASP A 123 3.26 -15.44 -5.07
CA ASP A 123 3.62 -16.55 -5.97
C ASP A 123 4.97 -16.28 -6.67
N GLU A 124 5.19 -15.05 -7.17
CA GLU A 124 6.46 -14.66 -7.80
C GLU A 124 7.61 -14.62 -6.78
N ALA A 125 7.39 -14.08 -5.59
CA ALA A 125 8.36 -14.05 -4.50
C ALA A 125 8.81 -15.47 -4.11
N HIS A 126 7.84 -16.36 -3.90
CA HIS A 126 8.13 -17.76 -3.59
C HIS A 126 8.92 -18.46 -4.72
N SER A 127 8.60 -18.17 -6.00
CA SER A 127 9.34 -18.70 -7.15
C SER A 127 10.82 -18.27 -7.17
N ARG A 128 11.15 -17.15 -6.52
CA ARG A 128 12.49 -16.59 -6.35
C ARG A 128 13.20 -17.06 -5.08
N GLY A 129 12.51 -17.84 -4.22
CA GLY A 129 13.02 -18.30 -2.93
C GLY A 129 12.79 -17.32 -1.78
N ILE A 130 12.05 -16.24 -2.01
CA ILE A 130 11.66 -15.26 -1.00
C ILE A 130 10.50 -15.84 -0.20
N ASN A 131 10.61 -15.85 1.14
CA ASN A 131 9.57 -16.34 2.04
C ASN A 131 9.15 -15.31 3.09
N TRP A 132 9.73 -14.10 3.06
CA TRP A 132 9.41 -13.00 3.95
C TRP A 132 9.42 -11.66 3.18
N ALA A 133 8.26 -11.01 3.08
CA ALA A 133 8.11 -9.68 2.50
C ALA A 133 8.37 -8.61 3.56
N LEU A 134 9.29 -7.68 3.29
CA LEU A 134 9.55 -6.49 4.13
C LEU A 134 8.52 -5.39 3.80
N GLY A 135 7.25 -5.71 3.95
CA GLY A 135 6.09 -4.87 3.65
C GLY A 135 4.79 -5.61 3.99
N PRO A 136 3.65 -4.94 3.93
CA PRO A 136 3.43 -3.59 3.39
C PRO A 136 3.86 -2.48 4.34
N ALA A 137 4.40 -1.40 3.77
CA ALA A 137 4.54 -0.15 4.50
C ALA A 137 3.15 0.49 4.65
N ALA A 138 2.67 0.59 5.88
CA ALA A 138 1.42 1.28 6.21
C ALA A 138 1.75 2.72 6.58
N GLY A 139 1.48 3.63 5.67
CA GLY A 139 1.66 5.06 5.89
C GLY A 139 0.48 5.84 5.34
N TYR A 140 0.19 7.00 5.93
CA TYR A 140 -0.75 7.96 5.38
C TYR A 140 -0.07 9.31 5.21
N LEU A 141 -0.49 10.04 4.17
CA LEU A 141 0.09 11.33 3.81
C LEU A 141 -0.56 12.44 4.65
N ARG A 142 0.23 13.19 5.41
CA ARG A 142 -0.25 14.44 6.00
C ARG A 142 0.12 15.61 5.08
N LEU A 143 -0.91 16.28 4.56
CA LEU A 143 -0.73 17.49 3.78
C LEU A 143 0.05 18.56 4.58
N GLY A 144 1.08 19.15 3.97
CA GLY A 144 1.92 20.19 4.59
C GLY A 144 3.31 19.72 5.04
N ARG A 145 3.65 18.46 4.91
CA ARG A 145 5.03 17.95 5.07
C ARG A 145 5.54 17.42 3.75
N GLY A 146 6.80 17.68 3.42
CA GLY A 146 7.39 17.27 2.15
C GLY A 146 7.08 15.82 1.82
N ALA A 147 6.42 15.60 0.69
CA ALA A 147 5.89 14.32 0.27
C ALA A 147 6.97 13.43 -0.36
N SER A 148 8.12 13.32 0.28
CA SER A 148 9.26 12.56 -0.26
C SER A 148 9.13 11.04 -0.15
N HIS A 149 8.03 10.51 0.45
CA HIS A 149 7.89 9.07 0.69
C HIS A 149 6.53 8.53 0.22
N PRO A 150 6.50 7.33 -0.38
CA PRO A 150 5.27 6.70 -0.83
C PRO A 150 4.40 6.31 0.39
N SER A 151 3.31 7.03 0.59
CA SER A 151 2.27 6.72 1.56
C SER A 151 1.05 6.14 0.84
N SER A 152 0.25 5.31 1.53
CA SER A 152 -0.88 4.65 0.88
C SER A 152 -2.11 5.55 0.75
N ALA A 153 -2.35 6.50 1.68
CA ALA A 153 -3.54 7.35 1.66
C ALA A 153 -3.41 8.54 2.61
N GLU A 154 -4.36 9.48 2.54
CA GLU A 154 -4.52 10.57 3.52
C GLU A 154 -5.30 10.13 4.76
N GLN A 155 -6.19 9.15 4.63
CA GLN A 155 -7.09 8.69 5.67
C GLN A 155 -6.60 7.38 6.29
N VAL A 156 -6.51 7.33 7.62
CA VAL A 156 -6.01 6.18 8.39
C VAL A 156 -6.84 4.92 8.13
N HIS A 157 -8.17 5.04 8.00
CA HIS A 157 -9.02 3.90 7.73
C HIS A 157 -8.71 3.25 6.36
N LEU A 158 -8.54 4.06 5.31
CA LEU A 158 -8.16 3.53 3.99
C LEU A 158 -6.77 2.86 4.05
N ALA A 159 -5.80 3.48 4.74
CA ALA A 159 -4.49 2.88 4.93
C ALA A 159 -4.55 1.54 5.67
N ALA A 160 -5.42 1.42 6.70
CA ALA A 160 -5.63 0.18 7.44
C ALA A 160 -6.25 -0.92 6.56
N ARG A 161 -7.28 -0.58 5.77
CA ARG A 161 -7.94 -1.51 4.84
C ARG A 161 -6.97 -2.03 3.77
N ILE A 162 -6.16 -1.14 3.20
CA ILE A 162 -5.13 -1.51 2.22
C ILE A 162 -4.06 -2.40 2.86
N ALA A 163 -3.55 -2.04 4.03
CA ALA A 163 -2.55 -2.85 4.73
C ALA A 163 -3.08 -4.26 5.03
N ALA A 164 -4.34 -4.37 5.48
CA ALA A 164 -4.98 -5.65 5.72
C ALA A 164 -5.12 -6.48 4.42
N ALA A 165 -5.61 -5.87 3.33
CA ALA A 165 -5.74 -6.53 2.04
C ALA A 165 -4.38 -7.05 1.52
N ARG A 166 -3.32 -6.25 1.66
CA ARG A 166 -1.97 -6.61 1.27
C ARG A 166 -1.41 -7.75 2.10
N VAL A 167 -1.52 -7.68 3.44
CA VAL A 167 -1.09 -8.77 4.34
C VAL A 167 -1.84 -10.06 4.03
N MET A 168 -3.15 -9.98 3.85
CA MET A 168 -3.96 -11.15 3.49
C MET A 168 -3.54 -11.77 2.16
N GLY A 169 -3.29 -10.94 1.15
CA GLY A 169 -2.84 -11.42 -0.16
C GLY A 169 -1.48 -12.13 -0.09
N LEU A 170 -0.50 -11.53 0.59
CA LEU A 170 0.84 -12.11 0.77
C LEU A 170 0.79 -13.44 1.55
N GLN A 171 -0.02 -13.51 2.61
CA GLN A 171 -0.07 -14.65 3.51
C GLN A 171 -1.18 -15.68 3.19
N ALA A 172 -2.14 -15.33 2.32
CA ALA A 172 -3.14 -16.25 1.85
C ALA A 172 -2.50 -17.28 0.91
N ALA A 173 -2.25 -18.47 1.42
CA ALA A 173 -2.23 -19.62 0.53
C ALA A 173 -3.66 -19.77 -0.02
N ALA A 174 -3.89 -19.35 -1.24
CA ALA A 174 -5.22 -19.37 -1.87
C ALA A 174 -5.78 -20.80 -2.04
N ASP A 175 -4.97 -21.79 -1.79
CA ASP A 175 -5.30 -23.21 -1.73
C ASP A 175 -4.31 -23.88 -0.78
N THR A 176 -4.69 -24.97 -0.12
CA THR A 176 -3.84 -25.78 0.77
C THR A 176 -2.55 -26.31 0.10
N SER A 177 -2.35 -26.01 -1.17
CA SER A 177 -1.19 -26.34 -1.99
C SER A 177 -0.19 -25.19 -2.20
N ARG A 178 -0.49 -23.95 -1.81
CA ARG A 178 0.39 -22.78 -1.98
C ARG A 178 1.09 -22.42 -0.67
N GLU A 179 2.36 -22.06 -0.79
CA GLU A 179 3.17 -21.59 0.32
C GLU A 179 3.02 -20.07 0.37
N GLY A 180 2.54 -19.53 1.50
CA GLY A 180 2.42 -18.08 1.72
C GLY A 180 3.78 -17.45 1.99
N VAL A 181 3.88 -16.16 1.75
CA VAL A 181 5.02 -15.31 2.11
C VAL A 181 4.66 -14.56 3.39
N LEU A 182 5.54 -14.60 4.40
CA LEU A 182 5.34 -13.87 5.64
C LEU A 182 5.33 -12.37 5.35
N ALA A 183 4.34 -11.63 5.86
CA ALA A 183 4.27 -10.19 5.71
C ALA A 183 4.87 -9.46 6.92
N CYS A 184 5.51 -8.32 6.69
CA CYS A 184 5.98 -7.39 7.70
C CYS A 184 5.23 -6.06 7.61
N LEU A 185 4.29 -5.81 8.52
CA LEU A 185 3.62 -4.52 8.61
C LEU A 185 4.60 -3.45 9.07
N ASP A 186 5.02 -2.57 8.17
CA ASP A 186 5.92 -1.46 8.50
C ASP A 186 5.13 -0.19 8.84
N LEU A 187 5.22 0.24 10.10
CA LEU A 187 4.60 1.44 10.66
C LEU A 187 5.59 2.62 10.82
N SER A 188 6.83 2.47 10.38
CA SER A 188 7.89 3.47 10.54
C SER A 188 7.50 4.84 9.98
N ARG A 189 6.77 4.85 8.88
CA ARG A 189 6.35 6.08 8.18
C ARG A 189 5.29 6.89 8.94
N ILE A 190 4.47 6.23 9.77
CA ILE A 190 3.50 6.90 10.64
C ILE A 190 4.21 7.56 11.80
N LEU A 191 5.27 6.92 12.28
CA LEU A 191 5.99 7.26 13.50
C LEU A 191 7.23 8.11 13.26
N ALA A 192 7.47 8.55 12.02
CA ALA A 192 8.58 9.43 11.69
C ALA A 192 8.56 10.70 12.56
N PRO A 193 9.72 11.20 13.04
CA PRO A 193 9.82 12.32 13.96
C PRO A 193 9.01 13.52 13.47
N SER A 194 8.03 13.94 14.24
CA SER A 194 7.18 15.09 13.92
C SER A 194 7.19 16.11 15.05
N SER A 195 7.22 17.38 14.70
CA SER A 195 7.19 18.50 15.64
C SER A 195 5.85 18.70 16.39
N THR A 196 4.82 17.89 16.11
CA THR A 196 3.45 18.10 16.58
C THR A 196 2.91 17.08 17.61
N GLY A 197 3.76 16.20 18.14
CA GLY A 197 3.42 15.36 19.29
C GLY A 197 2.79 14.01 18.95
N GLY A 198 3.54 12.96 19.23
CA GLY A 198 3.33 11.56 18.92
C GLY A 198 2.08 10.83 19.41
N ARG A 199 1.10 11.47 20.03
CA ARG A 199 -0.12 10.81 20.53
C ARG A 199 -1.03 10.34 19.41
N GLN A 200 -1.26 11.20 18.42
CA GLN A 200 -2.15 10.87 17.30
C GLN A 200 -1.49 9.83 16.38
N GLU A 201 -0.20 9.96 16.13
CA GLU A 201 0.56 9.00 15.33
C GLU A 201 0.53 7.61 15.96
N ILE A 202 0.68 7.50 17.27
CA ILE A 202 0.58 6.24 18.00
C ILE A 202 -0.85 5.66 17.90
N ALA A 203 -1.88 6.48 18.10
CA ALA A 203 -3.27 6.04 17.98
C ALA A 203 -3.58 5.54 16.56
N ASP A 204 -3.07 6.22 15.54
CA ASP A 204 -3.25 5.84 14.14
C ASP A 204 -2.50 4.53 13.81
N ALA A 205 -1.26 4.37 14.27
CA ALA A 205 -0.49 3.14 14.12
C ALA A 205 -1.18 1.94 14.80
N LEU A 206 -1.72 2.14 16.01
CA LEU A 206 -2.49 1.13 16.72
C LEU A 206 -3.78 0.76 15.99
N ARG A 207 -4.48 1.73 15.42
CA ARG A 207 -5.69 1.48 14.61
C ARG A 207 -5.39 0.60 13.42
N ILE A 208 -4.29 0.88 12.69
CA ILE A 208 -3.86 0.08 11.55
C ILE A 208 -3.46 -1.33 12.00
N ALA A 209 -2.60 -1.44 13.01
CA ALA A 209 -2.13 -2.72 13.50
C ALA A 209 -3.28 -3.60 14.03
N ALA A 210 -4.21 -3.02 14.81
CA ALA A 210 -5.38 -3.71 15.31
C ALA A 210 -6.27 -4.20 14.18
N HIS A 211 -6.55 -3.34 13.17
CA HIS A 211 -7.37 -3.72 12.02
C HIS A 211 -6.75 -4.88 11.23
N VAL A 212 -5.43 -4.83 10.96
CA VAL A 212 -4.70 -5.90 10.26
C VAL A 212 -4.73 -7.20 11.06
N SER A 213 -4.43 -7.15 12.37
CA SER A 213 -4.40 -8.35 13.23
C SER A 213 -5.77 -9.01 13.40
N GLN A 214 -6.86 -8.25 13.33
CA GLN A 214 -8.22 -8.78 13.40
C GLN A 214 -8.64 -9.54 12.12
N GLN A 215 -8.01 -9.27 10.98
CA GLN A 215 -8.30 -9.96 9.73
C GLN A 215 -7.59 -11.31 9.60
N GLY A 216 -6.55 -11.55 10.39
CA GLY A 216 -5.81 -12.81 10.37
C GLY A 216 -4.44 -12.72 11.03
N TYR A 217 -3.64 -13.76 10.87
CA TYR A 217 -2.27 -13.81 11.37
C TYR A 217 -1.41 -12.74 10.68
N LEU A 218 -0.69 -11.94 11.47
CA LEU A 218 0.33 -11.02 10.99
C LEU A 218 1.71 -11.56 11.41
N GLY A 219 2.54 -11.89 10.44
CA GLY A 219 3.82 -12.57 10.69
C GLY A 219 4.86 -11.72 11.37
N SER A 220 4.94 -10.43 11.01
CA SER A 220 5.90 -9.51 11.61
C SER A 220 5.45 -8.06 11.55
N ILE A 221 6.02 -7.23 12.44
CA ILE A 221 5.76 -5.80 12.49
C ILE A 221 7.07 -5.04 12.69
N SER A 222 7.18 -3.88 12.04
CA SER A 222 8.30 -2.95 12.18
C SER A 222 7.81 -1.56 12.56
N PHE A 223 8.49 -0.92 13.49
CA PHE A 223 8.28 0.48 13.85
C PHE A 223 9.39 1.39 13.30
N GLY A 224 10.42 0.80 12.66
CA GLY A 224 11.53 1.50 12.04
C GLY A 224 12.25 2.49 12.96
N GLY A 225 12.91 3.48 12.40
CA GLY A 225 13.65 4.54 13.11
C GLY A 225 12.85 5.49 14.00
N ALA A 226 11.72 5.04 14.59
CA ALA A 226 11.00 5.79 15.62
C ALA A 226 11.93 6.11 16.80
N ASP A 227 11.86 7.32 17.34
CA ASP A 227 12.64 7.70 18.51
C ASP A 227 12.33 6.81 19.73
N ALA A 228 13.19 6.83 20.75
CA ALA A 228 13.05 5.98 21.92
C ALA A 228 11.71 6.19 22.67
N ARG A 229 11.13 7.39 22.60
CA ARG A 229 9.86 7.72 23.26
C ARG A 229 8.70 7.06 22.53
N HIS A 230 8.67 7.11 21.21
CA HIS A 230 7.65 6.45 20.39
C HIS A 230 7.74 4.94 20.50
N ARG A 231 8.95 4.35 20.47
CA ARG A 231 9.15 2.91 20.68
C ARG A 231 8.59 2.43 22.01
N ASN A 232 8.91 3.14 23.10
CA ASN A 232 8.43 2.78 24.44
C ASN A 232 6.90 2.93 24.59
N ALA A 233 6.29 3.92 23.94
CA ALA A 233 4.84 4.10 23.95
C ALA A 233 4.14 3.00 23.16
N LEU A 234 4.68 2.65 21.98
CA LEU A 234 4.18 1.55 21.17
C LEU A 234 4.35 0.20 21.84
N GLN A 235 5.49 -0.07 22.46
CA GLN A 235 5.73 -1.32 23.16
C GLN A 235 4.74 -1.51 24.33
N ARG A 236 4.39 -0.42 25.05
CA ARG A 236 3.33 -0.44 26.06
C ARG A 236 1.93 -0.64 25.46
N ALA A 237 1.64 -0.01 24.33
CA ALA A 237 0.39 -0.18 23.63
C ALA A 237 0.26 -1.59 23.01
N PHE A 238 1.36 -2.15 22.52
CA PHE A 238 1.41 -3.52 22.02
C PHE A 238 1.35 -4.58 23.13
N SER A 239 1.91 -4.32 24.33
CA SER A 239 1.69 -5.22 25.46
C SER A 239 0.21 -5.34 25.84
N PHE A 240 -0.60 -4.35 25.45
CA PHE A 240 -2.05 -4.38 25.62
C PHE A 240 -2.76 -5.21 24.53
N LEU A 241 -2.22 -5.24 23.29
CA LEU A 241 -2.66 -6.19 22.26
C LEU A 241 -2.25 -7.65 22.59
N GLN A 242 -1.49 -7.86 23.68
CA GLN A 242 -1.06 -9.17 24.21
C GLN A 242 -2.08 -9.82 25.17
N GLY A 243 -3.34 -9.32 25.24
CA GLY A 243 -4.45 -10.04 25.87
C GLY A 243 -4.87 -11.29 25.09
N PRO A 244 -5.99 -11.95 25.40
CA PRO A 244 -6.50 -13.08 24.63
C PRO A 244 -6.72 -12.67 23.17
N GLY A 245 -5.80 -13.06 22.27
CA GLY A 245 -5.70 -12.58 20.88
C GLY A 245 -4.43 -11.79 20.58
N ALA A 246 -3.42 -11.91 21.43
CA ALA A 246 -2.12 -11.23 21.38
C ALA A 246 -1.42 -11.34 20.03
N PHE A 247 -0.70 -10.28 19.66
CA PHE A 247 0.24 -10.33 18.54
C PHE A 247 1.42 -11.24 18.88
N GLU A 248 1.54 -12.35 18.20
CA GLU A 248 2.58 -13.38 18.43
C GLU A 248 3.69 -13.36 17.38
N GLY A 249 3.59 -12.49 16.37
CA GLY A 249 4.57 -12.34 15.29
C GLY A 249 5.86 -11.67 15.75
N MET A 250 6.82 -11.59 14.84
CA MET A 250 8.12 -10.96 15.07
C MET A 250 7.98 -9.44 15.21
N VAL A 251 8.72 -8.84 16.13
CA VAL A 251 8.78 -7.39 16.36
C VAL A 251 10.20 -6.90 16.05
N LEU A 252 10.42 -6.41 14.82
CA LEU A 252 11.77 -6.04 14.35
C LEU A 252 12.38 -4.90 15.16
N SER A 253 11.56 -3.94 15.63
CA SER A 253 12.04 -2.86 16.50
C SER A 253 12.55 -3.33 17.88
N GLU A 254 12.13 -4.53 18.32
CA GLU A 254 12.66 -5.14 19.53
C GLU A 254 14.10 -5.61 19.31
N TRP A 255 14.42 -6.16 18.14
CA TRP A 255 15.77 -6.54 17.75
C TRP A 255 16.72 -5.33 17.74
N GLN A 256 16.26 -4.22 17.16
CA GLN A 256 17.02 -2.95 17.18
C GLN A 256 17.24 -2.43 18.61
N THR A 257 16.24 -2.58 19.47
CA THR A 257 16.35 -2.16 20.88
C THR A 257 17.37 -3.00 21.64
N LEU A 258 17.40 -4.31 21.41
CA LEU A 258 18.39 -5.22 21.98
C LEU A 258 19.81 -4.90 21.48
N ALA A 259 19.95 -4.69 20.18
CA ALA A 259 21.23 -4.32 19.56
C ALA A 259 21.74 -2.96 20.05
N ALA A 260 20.86 -1.96 20.18
CA ALA A 260 21.20 -0.63 20.69
C ALA A 260 21.63 -0.67 22.16
N ALA A 261 20.91 -1.42 22.99
CA ALA A 261 21.29 -1.61 24.39
C ALA A 261 22.65 -2.30 24.57
N ALA A 262 22.97 -3.26 23.70
CA ALA A 262 24.26 -3.96 23.72
C ALA A 262 25.43 -3.08 23.26
N ARG A 263 25.19 -2.12 22.37
CA ARG A 263 26.21 -1.18 21.86
C ARG A 263 26.34 0.09 22.68
N ASP A 264 25.51 0.28 23.71
CA ASP A 264 25.33 1.56 24.43
C ASP A 264 25.04 2.74 23.47
N SER A 265 24.18 2.48 22.47
CA SER A 265 23.84 3.37 21.37
C SER A 265 22.34 3.65 21.36
N GLU A 266 21.94 4.88 20.99
CA GLU A 266 20.55 5.25 20.86
C GLU A 266 19.89 4.78 19.54
N HIS A 267 20.70 4.42 18.53
CA HIS A 267 20.21 4.10 17.18
C HIS A 267 20.89 2.88 16.57
N VAL A 268 20.08 1.93 16.08
CA VAL A 268 20.48 0.82 15.19
C VAL A 268 19.40 0.66 14.15
N GLU A 269 19.74 0.68 12.86
CA GLU A 269 18.80 0.51 11.76
C GLU A 269 18.54 -0.98 11.44
N ILE A 270 17.40 -1.27 10.78
CA ILE A 270 17.15 -2.60 10.21
C ILE A 270 18.16 -2.78 9.05
N GLY A 271 18.91 -3.88 9.07
CA GLY A 271 19.99 -4.11 8.11
C GLY A 271 21.38 -3.84 8.69
N ASP A 272 21.49 -3.14 9.83
CA ASP A 272 22.75 -3.10 10.56
C ASP A 272 23.10 -4.50 11.08
N TYR A 273 24.37 -4.86 11.00
CA TYR A 273 24.88 -6.13 11.50
C TYR A 273 24.50 -6.33 12.98
N MET A 274 23.79 -7.41 13.29
CA MET A 274 23.41 -7.75 14.66
C MET A 274 24.67 -8.00 15.51
N PRO A 275 24.89 -7.21 16.59
CA PRO A 275 26.09 -7.34 17.40
C PRO A 275 25.96 -8.52 18.37
N ILE A 276 25.97 -9.76 17.88
CA ILE A 276 25.74 -10.98 18.66
C ILE A 276 26.64 -11.04 19.87
N ASP A 277 27.96 -10.84 19.69
CA ASP A 277 28.94 -10.92 20.79
C ASP A 277 28.69 -9.83 21.85
N ALA A 278 28.24 -8.63 21.43
CA ALA A 278 27.88 -7.56 22.36
C ALA A 278 26.59 -7.89 23.14
N ILE A 279 25.60 -8.52 22.50
CA ILE A 279 24.37 -8.98 23.15
C ILE A 279 24.70 -10.06 24.19
N VAL A 280 25.53 -11.04 23.85
CA VAL A 280 26.00 -12.08 24.77
C VAL A 280 26.69 -11.46 25.98
N ALA A 281 27.64 -10.55 25.75
CA ALA A 281 28.35 -9.85 26.84
C ALA A 281 27.39 -9.00 27.71
N ALA A 282 26.37 -8.36 27.12
CA ALA A 282 25.38 -7.57 27.87
C ALA A 282 24.47 -8.46 28.74
N ILE A 283 24.16 -9.67 28.27
CA ILE A 283 23.40 -10.65 29.06
C ILE A 283 24.23 -11.21 30.21
N GLU A 284 25.48 -11.57 29.95
CA GLU A 284 26.43 -12.03 31.01
C GLU A 284 26.60 -10.98 32.10
N LYS A 285 26.70 -9.70 31.71
CA LYS A 285 26.74 -8.55 32.63
C LYS A 285 25.40 -8.20 33.27
N ARG A 286 24.32 -8.92 32.95
CA ARG A 286 22.93 -8.66 33.42
C ARG A 286 22.39 -7.29 33.04
N GLN A 287 22.90 -6.69 32.00
CA GLN A 287 22.39 -5.44 31.42
C GLN A 287 21.10 -5.68 30.62
N ILE A 288 21.02 -6.82 29.94
CA ILE A 288 19.84 -7.32 29.24
C ILE A 288 19.36 -8.60 29.91
N PRO A 289 18.08 -8.71 30.33
CA PRO A 289 17.52 -9.97 30.81
C PRO A 289 17.49 -11.04 29.72
N LEU A 290 17.95 -12.27 30.03
CA LEU A 290 17.91 -13.39 29.07
C LEU A 290 16.48 -13.65 28.56
N SER A 291 15.46 -13.48 29.40
CA SER A 291 14.05 -13.66 29.00
C SER A 291 13.64 -12.78 27.81
N ARG A 292 14.20 -11.57 27.67
CA ARG A 292 13.90 -10.73 26.50
C ARG A 292 14.47 -11.31 25.21
N LEU A 293 15.66 -11.92 25.28
CA LEU A 293 16.24 -12.61 24.13
C LEU A 293 15.46 -13.90 23.82
N ASP A 294 15.05 -14.65 24.85
CA ASP A 294 14.23 -15.84 24.70
C ASP A 294 12.88 -15.53 24.05
N ASP A 295 12.20 -14.46 24.47
CA ASP A 295 10.92 -14.02 23.89
C ASP A 295 11.08 -13.62 22.41
N ALA A 296 12.13 -12.85 22.09
CA ALA A 296 12.41 -12.43 20.71
C ALA A 296 12.75 -13.63 19.80
N ALA A 297 13.60 -14.54 20.26
CA ALA A 297 13.94 -15.76 19.52
C ALA A 297 12.73 -16.69 19.35
N ALA A 298 11.88 -16.84 20.39
CA ALA A 298 10.64 -17.61 20.31
C ALA A 298 9.73 -17.12 19.19
N ARG A 299 9.56 -15.80 19.03
CA ARG A 299 8.75 -15.21 17.97
C ARG A 299 9.27 -15.54 16.57
N VAL A 300 10.60 -15.56 16.40
CA VAL A 300 11.21 -15.98 15.13
C VAL A 300 10.96 -17.46 14.85
N LEU A 301 11.15 -18.31 15.84
CA LEU A 301 10.91 -19.75 15.69
C LEU A 301 9.44 -20.06 15.38
N ARG A 302 8.48 -19.35 16.02
CA ARG A 302 7.05 -19.45 15.69
C ARG A 302 6.77 -19.03 14.24
N ALA A 303 7.39 -17.94 13.77
CA ALA A 303 7.23 -17.49 12.39
C ALA A 303 7.76 -18.53 11.38
N LYS A 304 8.91 -19.11 11.64
CA LYS A 304 9.49 -20.22 10.85
C LYS A 304 8.58 -21.46 10.87
N TYR A 305 7.99 -21.77 12.02
CA TYR A 305 7.03 -22.86 12.15
C TYR A 305 5.74 -22.58 11.35
N ALA A 306 5.19 -21.39 11.45
CA ALA A 306 3.99 -20.96 10.72
C ALA A 306 4.17 -21.01 9.19
N LEU A 307 5.39 -20.76 8.70
CA LEU A 307 5.78 -20.96 7.31
C LEU A 307 5.96 -22.43 6.92
N GLY A 308 5.89 -23.36 7.87
CA GLY A 308 6.11 -24.78 7.62
C GLY A 308 7.56 -25.19 7.37
N LEU A 309 8.53 -24.30 7.64
CA LEU A 309 9.95 -24.51 7.32
C LEU A 309 10.57 -25.67 8.09
N PHE A 310 10.09 -26.00 9.29
CA PHE A 310 10.57 -27.16 10.05
C PHE A 310 10.15 -28.51 9.45
N SER A 311 9.03 -28.55 8.72
CA SER A 311 8.53 -29.76 8.08
C SER A 311 9.01 -29.89 6.63
N LEU A 312 9.15 -28.75 5.93
CA LEU A 312 9.49 -28.68 4.52
C LEU A 312 10.42 -27.47 4.25
N PRO A 313 11.65 -27.52 4.74
CA PRO A 313 12.55 -26.38 4.73
C PRO A 313 12.97 -25.89 3.32
N LEU A 314 12.95 -26.78 2.33
CA LEU A 314 13.26 -26.46 0.93
C LEU A 314 11.99 -26.21 0.09
N GLY A 315 10.84 -26.08 0.76
CA GLY A 315 9.54 -25.92 0.13
C GLY A 315 8.93 -27.22 -0.40
N ARG A 316 7.65 -27.16 -0.76
CA ARG A 316 6.90 -28.33 -1.28
C ARG A 316 7.19 -28.60 -2.76
N GLU A 317 8.42 -28.68 -3.18
CA GLU A 317 8.70 -29.13 -4.57
C GLU A 317 8.09 -30.50 -4.89
N ALA A 318 7.90 -31.34 -3.86
CA ALA A 318 7.35 -32.69 -4.00
C ALA A 318 5.82 -32.70 -4.22
N VAL A 319 5.09 -31.64 -3.87
CA VAL A 319 3.64 -31.54 -4.15
C VAL A 319 3.41 -30.70 -5.40
N ARG A 320 4.26 -30.90 -6.38
CA ARG A 320 4.05 -30.45 -7.74
C ARG A 320 2.67 -30.90 -8.23
N ARG A 321 1.81 -29.92 -8.55
CA ARG A 321 0.73 -30.05 -9.52
C ARG A 321 -0.61 -30.55 -9.01
N ARG A 322 -1.34 -29.65 -8.38
CA ARG A 322 -2.79 -29.60 -8.62
C ARG A 322 -3.32 -28.19 -8.96
N GLY A 323 -2.48 -27.21 -9.08
CA GLY A 323 -2.77 -25.91 -9.68
C GLY A 323 -1.49 -25.39 -10.33
N SER A 324 -1.48 -25.05 -11.61
CA SER A 324 -0.36 -24.36 -12.22
C SER A 324 -0.20 -22.98 -11.57
N LEU A 325 1.04 -22.58 -11.23
CA LEU A 325 1.32 -21.18 -10.93
C LEU A 325 0.71 -20.30 -12.03
N PRO A 326 0.17 -19.12 -11.70
CA PRO A 326 -0.34 -18.21 -12.69
C PRO A 326 0.72 -17.96 -13.77
N THR A 327 0.30 -17.98 -15.01
CA THR A 327 1.22 -17.70 -16.12
C THR A 327 1.59 -16.22 -16.12
N PRO A 328 2.74 -15.82 -16.70
CA PRO A 328 3.09 -14.40 -16.87
C PRO A 328 1.98 -13.58 -17.56
N ILE A 329 1.17 -14.21 -18.41
CA ILE A 329 0.00 -13.58 -19.04
C ILE A 329 -1.08 -13.28 -18.02
N GLN A 330 -1.40 -14.24 -17.14
CA GLN A 330 -2.40 -14.05 -16.07
C GLN A 330 -1.95 -13.00 -15.06
N ASN A 331 -0.65 -12.98 -14.71
CA ASN A 331 -0.07 -11.96 -13.83
C ASN A 331 -0.20 -10.55 -14.42
N ARG A 332 0.09 -10.41 -15.72
CA ARG A 332 -0.10 -9.14 -16.44
C ARG A 332 -1.57 -8.73 -16.52
N GLN A 333 -2.48 -9.68 -16.67
CA GLN A 333 -3.91 -9.39 -16.65
C GLN A 333 -4.35 -8.85 -15.29
N ALA A 334 -3.91 -9.47 -14.19
CA ALA A 334 -4.18 -8.96 -12.83
C ALA A 334 -3.61 -7.55 -12.63
N ALA A 335 -2.41 -7.28 -13.15
CA ALA A 335 -1.80 -5.95 -13.10
C ALA A 335 -2.60 -4.93 -13.93
N LEU A 336 -3.10 -5.29 -15.12
CA LEU A 336 -3.95 -4.46 -15.96
C LEU A 336 -5.28 -4.12 -15.26
N ASP A 337 -5.93 -5.14 -14.68
CA ASP A 337 -7.22 -4.97 -14.02
C ASP A 337 -7.14 -4.06 -12.79
N LEU A 338 -6.07 -4.16 -11.99
CA LEU A 338 -5.84 -3.21 -10.89
C LEU A 338 -5.47 -1.82 -11.43
N ALA A 339 -4.60 -1.72 -12.43
CA ALA A 339 -4.15 -0.45 -13.00
C ALA A 339 -5.30 0.40 -13.54
N LYS A 340 -6.28 -0.21 -14.22
CA LYS A 340 -7.50 0.48 -14.70
C LYS A 340 -8.28 1.10 -13.56
N LYS A 341 -8.43 0.39 -12.45
CA LYS A 341 -9.16 0.85 -11.26
C LYS A 341 -8.44 1.98 -10.51
N CYS A 342 -7.15 2.18 -10.76
CA CYS A 342 -6.33 3.21 -10.13
C CYS A 342 -6.38 4.56 -10.85
N CYS A 343 -6.86 4.62 -12.09
CA CYS A 343 -6.94 5.85 -12.87
C CYS A 343 -8.05 6.77 -12.32
N VAL A 344 -7.68 8.01 -11.97
CA VAL A 344 -8.58 9.01 -11.41
C VAL A 344 -8.86 10.11 -12.43
N LEU A 345 -10.09 10.21 -12.89
CA LEU A 345 -10.52 11.33 -13.75
C LEU A 345 -10.81 12.54 -12.86
N LEU A 346 -9.93 13.54 -12.90
CA LEU A 346 -10.02 14.73 -12.04
C LEU A 346 -10.97 15.77 -12.61
N ARG A 347 -11.00 15.89 -13.93
CA ARG A 347 -11.80 16.87 -14.68
C ARG A 347 -12.16 16.31 -16.06
N ASN A 348 -13.35 16.65 -16.56
CA ASN A 348 -13.81 16.30 -17.90
C ASN A 348 -14.95 17.25 -18.35
N GLU A 349 -14.64 18.56 -18.44
CA GLU A 349 -15.58 19.63 -18.77
C GLU A 349 -15.02 20.57 -19.85
N PRO A 350 -15.62 20.64 -21.06
CA PRO A 350 -16.71 19.78 -21.56
C PRO A 350 -16.26 18.33 -21.69
N ALA A 351 -17.19 17.37 -21.77
CA ALA A 351 -16.90 15.95 -21.88
C ALA A 351 -16.00 15.66 -23.09
N MET A 352 -14.70 15.56 -22.84
CA MET A 352 -13.66 15.26 -23.85
C MET A 352 -13.28 13.78 -23.87
N LEU A 353 -13.45 13.11 -22.75
CA LEU A 353 -13.25 11.68 -22.57
C LEU A 353 -14.60 11.00 -22.39
N PRO A 354 -14.77 9.76 -22.91
CA PRO A 354 -13.79 9.01 -23.65
C PRO A 354 -13.53 9.58 -25.05
N LEU A 355 -12.33 9.29 -25.62
CA LEU A 355 -11.97 9.61 -26.98
C LEU A 355 -12.82 8.74 -27.93
N GLY A 356 -13.92 9.30 -28.48
CA GLY A 356 -14.78 8.61 -29.42
C GLY A 356 -14.27 8.64 -30.87
N VAL A 357 -15.06 8.03 -31.77
CA VAL A 357 -14.80 8.05 -33.22
C VAL A 357 -14.68 9.49 -33.75
N ASP A 358 -15.36 10.44 -33.10
CA ASP A 358 -15.31 11.87 -33.42
C ASP A 358 -14.06 12.60 -32.91
N SER A 359 -13.18 11.94 -32.17
CA SER A 359 -11.93 12.57 -31.67
C SER A 359 -10.97 12.94 -32.80
N GLY A 360 -11.16 12.36 -33.99
CA GLY A 360 -10.39 12.69 -35.21
C GLY A 360 -8.90 12.46 -35.04
N ASP A 361 -8.09 13.34 -35.65
CA ASP A 361 -6.61 13.27 -35.54
C ASP A 361 -6.16 13.53 -34.11
N ILE A 362 -5.64 12.50 -33.44
CA ILE A 362 -5.08 12.58 -32.09
C ILE A 362 -3.59 12.92 -32.17
N LEU A 363 -3.17 13.94 -31.44
CA LEU A 363 -1.77 14.27 -31.21
C LEU A 363 -1.38 13.93 -29.78
N VAL A 364 -0.41 13.05 -29.60
CA VAL A 364 0.20 12.74 -28.32
C VAL A 364 1.46 13.60 -28.14
N ILE A 365 1.51 14.36 -27.03
CA ILE A 365 2.65 15.22 -26.71
C ILE A 365 3.27 14.78 -25.39
N GLY A 366 4.58 14.76 -25.35
CA GLY A 366 5.37 14.50 -24.14
C GLY A 366 6.20 13.23 -24.23
N ASN A 367 7.49 13.33 -23.90
CA ASN A 367 8.39 12.18 -23.91
C ASN A 367 7.96 11.09 -22.93
N SER A 368 7.25 11.45 -21.84
CA SER A 368 6.69 10.51 -20.88
C SER A 368 5.67 9.55 -21.49
N ALA A 369 5.05 9.92 -22.63
CA ALA A 369 4.13 9.04 -23.35
C ALA A 369 4.80 7.78 -23.91
N ASN A 370 6.12 7.85 -24.22
CA ASN A 370 6.92 6.76 -24.76
C ASN A 370 7.93 6.19 -23.74
N ASP A 371 7.89 6.64 -22.49
CA ASP A 371 8.79 6.17 -21.43
C ASP A 371 8.24 4.89 -20.81
N ARG A 372 8.96 3.78 -20.99
CA ARG A 372 8.61 2.46 -20.46
C ARG A 372 9.12 2.21 -19.02
N PHE A 373 10.04 3.05 -18.53
CA PHE A 373 10.62 2.90 -17.19
C PHE A 373 9.94 3.79 -16.14
N LEU A 374 9.35 4.89 -16.57
CA LEU A 374 8.60 5.79 -15.70
C LEU A 374 7.45 5.08 -14.95
N PRO A 375 6.59 4.28 -15.62
CA PRO A 375 5.47 3.63 -14.95
C PRO A 375 5.87 2.62 -13.87
N VAL A 376 7.07 2.05 -13.98
CA VAL A 376 7.61 1.06 -13.05
C VAL A 376 8.60 1.66 -12.04
N ALA A 377 8.78 2.99 -12.03
CA ALA A 377 9.72 3.71 -11.18
C ALA A 377 11.16 3.15 -11.23
N GLY A 378 11.60 2.67 -12.41
CA GLY A 378 12.90 2.04 -12.61
C GLY A 378 13.07 0.66 -11.97
N ARG A 379 12.01 0.06 -11.43
CA ARG A 379 12.04 -1.28 -10.81
C ARG A 379 11.67 -2.35 -11.84
N GLY A 380 12.35 -3.47 -11.82
CA GLY A 380 12.09 -4.58 -12.74
C GLY A 380 12.40 -4.26 -14.20
N GLY A 381 11.72 -4.94 -15.10
CA GLY A 381 11.81 -4.71 -16.56
C GLY A 381 10.94 -3.52 -17.02
N PRO A 382 11.01 -3.17 -18.31
CA PRO A 382 10.20 -2.08 -18.88
C PRO A 382 8.71 -2.42 -18.79
N GLY A 383 7.89 -1.43 -18.40
CA GLY A 383 6.44 -1.49 -18.50
C GLY A 383 5.93 -1.07 -19.87
N ALA A 384 4.60 -1.06 -20.05
CA ALA A 384 3.96 -0.52 -21.23
C ALA A 384 3.86 1.02 -21.13
N SER A 385 4.33 1.72 -22.15
CA SER A 385 4.13 3.16 -22.33
C SER A 385 2.71 3.47 -22.82
N VAL A 386 2.29 4.73 -22.74
CA VAL A 386 0.98 5.15 -23.27
C VAL A 386 0.89 4.88 -24.78
N ILE A 387 2.00 5.08 -25.50
CA ILE A 387 2.09 4.77 -26.94
C ILE A 387 1.88 3.28 -27.16
N ASP A 388 2.52 2.39 -26.40
CA ASP A 388 2.31 0.94 -26.53
C ASP A 388 0.82 0.56 -26.36
N GLY A 389 0.13 1.22 -25.42
CA GLY A 389 -1.28 0.99 -25.19
C GLY A 389 -2.18 1.44 -26.34
N LEU A 390 -1.92 2.61 -26.92
CA LEU A 390 -2.64 3.11 -28.11
C LEU A 390 -2.40 2.23 -29.33
N GLU A 391 -1.17 1.79 -29.54
CA GLU A 391 -0.80 0.87 -30.62
C GLU A 391 -1.49 -0.48 -30.50
N GLN A 392 -1.56 -1.03 -29.27
CA GLN A 392 -2.27 -2.30 -29.03
C GLN A 392 -3.76 -2.21 -29.38
N LEU A 393 -4.40 -1.06 -29.10
CA LEU A 393 -5.80 -0.83 -29.44
C LEU A 393 -6.01 -0.42 -30.90
N GLY A 394 -4.95 -0.25 -31.68
CA GLY A 394 -5.00 0.17 -33.09
C GLY A 394 -5.47 1.62 -33.26
N ILE A 395 -5.28 2.47 -32.26
CA ILE A 395 -5.66 3.89 -32.29
C ILE A 395 -4.62 4.70 -33.06
N PRO A 396 -4.97 5.33 -34.17
CA PRO A 396 -4.03 6.16 -34.92
C PRO A 396 -3.70 7.46 -34.15
N TYR A 397 -2.43 7.80 -34.07
CA TYR A 397 -1.96 9.03 -33.42
C TYR A 397 -0.79 9.65 -34.19
N LYS A 398 -0.54 10.93 -33.91
CA LYS A 398 0.71 11.63 -34.23
C LYS A 398 1.46 11.88 -32.93
N PHE A 399 2.78 11.92 -32.95
CA PHE A 399 3.59 12.15 -31.77
C PHE A 399 4.48 13.38 -31.90
N ALA A 400 4.57 14.16 -30.80
CA ALA A 400 5.54 15.25 -30.66
C ALA A 400 6.17 15.22 -29.28
N PRO A 401 7.49 15.36 -29.13
CA PRO A 401 8.14 15.34 -27.82
C PRO A 401 7.74 16.51 -26.89
N GLY A 402 7.42 17.68 -27.43
CA GLY A 402 6.96 18.87 -26.71
C GLY A 402 8.04 19.57 -25.90
N LEU A 403 8.89 18.83 -25.21
CA LEU A 403 9.99 19.31 -24.38
C LEU A 403 11.27 18.54 -24.69
N ALA A 404 12.42 19.20 -24.62
CA ALA A 404 13.71 18.57 -24.80
C ALA A 404 14.12 17.78 -23.54
N LEU A 405 14.74 16.60 -23.74
CA LEU A 405 15.35 15.82 -22.66
C LEU A 405 16.84 16.14 -22.59
N ARG A 406 17.34 16.51 -21.44
CA ARG A 406 18.77 16.65 -21.17
C ARG A 406 19.29 15.38 -20.50
N ARG A 407 20.42 14.87 -20.98
CA ARG A 407 21.15 13.78 -20.32
C ARG A 407 22.17 14.39 -19.35
N GLU A 408 22.08 14.03 -18.08
CA GLU A 408 23.13 14.29 -17.11
C GLU A 408 23.83 12.98 -16.72
N ASN A 409 25.17 12.95 -16.84
CA ASN A 409 26.04 11.86 -16.40
C ASN A 409 25.64 10.44 -16.89
N GLY A 410 25.14 10.32 -18.13
CA GLY A 410 24.81 9.02 -18.72
C GLY A 410 23.47 8.42 -18.30
N THR A 411 22.83 8.97 -17.29
CA THR A 411 21.41 8.71 -16.94
C THR A 411 20.51 9.68 -17.70
N VAL A 412 19.31 9.21 -18.07
CA VAL A 412 18.28 10.09 -18.63
C VAL A 412 17.77 10.97 -17.50
N GLY A 413 18.50 12.05 -17.22
CA GLY A 413 18.07 13.09 -16.29
C GLY A 413 16.85 13.79 -16.89
N ARG A 414 15.78 13.91 -16.13
CA ARG A 414 14.56 14.62 -16.50
C ARG A 414 14.69 16.12 -16.31
N LEU A 415 15.77 16.72 -16.78
CA LEU A 415 15.83 18.17 -16.84
C LEU A 415 15.05 18.60 -18.08
N VAL A 416 13.79 18.93 -17.86
CA VAL A 416 12.89 19.50 -18.83
C VAL A 416 13.24 20.98 -18.94
N GLU A 417 14.12 21.32 -19.88
CA GLU A 417 14.33 22.75 -20.23
C GLU A 417 13.20 23.20 -21.16
N ALA A 418 12.73 24.41 -20.95
CA ALA A 418 11.80 25.06 -21.87
C ALA A 418 12.53 25.33 -23.19
N ASP A 419 12.39 24.41 -24.14
CA ASP A 419 12.87 24.60 -25.50
C ASP A 419 11.76 25.26 -26.33
N SER A 420 11.93 26.55 -26.61
CA SER A 420 10.98 27.33 -27.41
C SER A 420 10.74 26.75 -28.79
N MET A 421 11.73 26.08 -29.40
CA MET A 421 11.58 25.41 -30.68
C MET A 421 10.71 24.15 -30.56
N ALA A 422 10.98 23.30 -29.57
CA ALA A 422 10.19 22.07 -29.34
C ALA A 422 8.74 22.41 -28.98
N ILE A 423 8.52 23.42 -28.13
CA ILE A 423 7.19 23.93 -27.80
C ILE A 423 6.50 24.50 -29.04
N GLY A 424 7.21 25.29 -29.87
CA GLY A 424 6.67 25.85 -31.11
C GLY A 424 6.23 24.76 -32.09
N MET A 425 7.05 23.70 -32.27
CA MET A 425 6.70 22.56 -33.10
C MET A 425 5.48 21.80 -32.59
N ALA A 426 5.38 21.61 -31.28
CA ALA A 426 4.21 20.99 -30.65
C ALA A 426 2.94 21.82 -30.86
N CYS A 427 3.02 23.14 -30.71
CA CYS A 427 1.91 24.07 -30.98
C CYS A 427 1.47 24.03 -32.45
N GLU A 428 2.41 24.01 -33.40
CA GLU A 428 2.07 23.91 -34.82
C GLU A 428 1.42 22.57 -35.19
N ALA A 429 1.85 21.46 -34.55
CA ALA A 429 1.19 20.18 -34.70
C ALA A 429 -0.22 20.19 -34.06
N ALA A 430 -0.37 20.83 -32.91
CA ALA A 430 -1.65 20.93 -32.19
C ALA A 430 -2.70 21.70 -33.00
N LYS A 431 -2.34 22.76 -33.72
CA LYS A 431 -3.27 23.50 -34.61
C LYS A 431 -3.89 22.62 -35.70
N ARG A 432 -3.20 21.55 -36.11
CA ARG A 432 -3.62 20.62 -37.18
C ARG A 432 -4.28 19.36 -36.64
N SER A 433 -4.42 19.25 -35.31
CA SER A 433 -4.96 18.07 -34.67
C SER A 433 -6.28 18.41 -34.00
N ARG A 434 -7.21 17.47 -33.98
CA ARG A 434 -8.53 17.68 -33.40
C ARG A 434 -8.52 17.52 -31.86
N THR A 435 -7.69 16.61 -31.36
CA THR A 435 -7.54 16.38 -29.93
C THR A 435 -6.07 16.24 -29.57
N VAL A 436 -5.64 16.89 -28.51
CA VAL A 436 -4.26 16.84 -28.02
C VAL A 436 -4.24 16.12 -26.67
N VAL A 437 -3.52 15.01 -26.60
CA VAL A 437 -3.26 14.27 -25.36
C VAL A 437 -1.84 14.61 -24.89
N VAL A 438 -1.72 15.33 -23.79
CA VAL A 438 -0.42 15.69 -23.21
C VAL A 438 -0.12 14.71 -22.08
N VAL A 439 1.02 14.03 -22.14
CA VAL A 439 1.44 13.07 -21.10
C VAL A 439 2.65 13.63 -20.38
N LEU A 440 2.48 13.94 -19.09
CA LEU A 440 3.54 14.45 -18.23
C LEU A 440 3.96 13.40 -17.20
N GLY A 441 5.26 13.38 -16.92
CA GLY A 441 5.87 12.46 -15.97
C GLY A 441 5.74 12.91 -14.53
N GLU A 442 6.78 12.60 -13.76
CA GLU A 442 6.82 12.93 -12.35
C GLU A 442 7.05 14.43 -12.15
N CYS A 443 6.15 15.05 -11.42
CA CYS A 443 6.24 16.45 -11.03
C CYS A 443 6.90 16.55 -9.64
N GLU A 444 7.81 17.47 -9.46
CA GLU A 444 8.43 17.69 -8.15
C GLU A 444 7.39 18.18 -7.13
N ASN A 445 7.23 17.40 -6.04
CA ASN A 445 6.33 17.75 -4.93
C ASN A 445 4.88 18.07 -5.33
N GLY A 446 4.35 17.41 -6.37
CA GLY A 446 2.98 17.65 -6.85
C GLY A 446 2.80 18.99 -7.57
N ARG A 447 3.87 19.52 -8.17
CA ARG A 447 3.83 20.75 -8.99
C ARG A 447 4.43 20.50 -10.35
N LEU A 448 3.91 21.19 -11.38
CA LEU A 448 4.53 21.21 -12.70
C LEU A 448 5.90 21.89 -12.62
N ALA A 449 6.86 21.35 -13.35
CA ALA A 449 8.08 22.08 -13.67
C ALA A 449 7.73 23.30 -14.53
N GLU A 450 8.55 24.35 -14.45
CA GLU A 450 8.32 25.61 -15.20
C GLU A 450 8.17 25.36 -16.70
N ALA A 451 8.98 24.47 -17.27
CA ALA A 451 8.91 24.09 -18.68
C ALA A 451 7.61 23.39 -19.06
N GLU A 452 7.09 22.50 -18.18
CA GLU A 452 5.80 21.84 -18.38
C GLU A 452 4.65 22.83 -18.31
N HIS A 453 4.71 23.78 -17.37
CA HIS A 453 3.75 24.87 -17.27
C HIS A 453 3.76 25.74 -18.53
N GLN A 454 4.94 26.08 -19.06
CA GLN A 454 5.10 26.88 -20.27
C GLN A 454 4.55 26.13 -21.51
N LEU A 455 4.82 24.81 -21.62
CA LEU A 455 4.27 23.98 -22.71
C LEU A 455 2.74 23.98 -22.67
N LEU A 456 2.13 23.69 -21.52
CA LEU A 456 0.67 23.65 -21.37
C LEU A 456 0.04 25.02 -21.62
N SER A 457 0.65 26.10 -21.11
CA SER A 457 0.19 27.48 -21.34
C SER A 457 0.25 27.83 -22.83
N SER A 458 1.31 27.45 -23.54
CA SER A 458 1.46 27.69 -24.99
C SER A 458 0.44 26.88 -25.79
N LEU A 459 0.20 25.64 -25.45
CA LEU A 459 -0.81 24.79 -26.10
C LEU A 459 -2.23 25.36 -25.92
N ARG A 460 -2.54 25.92 -24.72
CA ARG A 460 -3.84 26.56 -24.46
C ARG A 460 -4.11 27.77 -25.35
N THR A 461 -3.08 28.45 -25.88
CA THR A 461 -3.27 29.55 -26.82
C THR A 461 -3.69 29.10 -28.23
N VAL A 462 -3.47 27.83 -28.57
CA VAL A 462 -3.69 27.31 -29.93
C VAL A 462 -4.82 26.29 -30.02
N THR A 463 -5.19 25.65 -28.90
CA THR A 463 -6.31 24.70 -28.86
C THR A 463 -6.94 24.64 -27.46
N GLU A 464 -8.26 24.45 -27.43
CA GLU A 464 -9.01 24.18 -26.19
C GLU A 464 -9.20 22.68 -25.93
N ARG A 465 -8.89 21.82 -26.90
CA ARG A 465 -9.14 20.37 -26.82
C ARG A 465 -7.90 19.64 -26.30
N ILE A 466 -7.58 19.87 -25.04
CA ILE A 466 -6.43 19.28 -24.35
C ILE A 466 -6.92 18.28 -23.30
N VAL A 467 -6.41 17.06 -23.37
CA VAL A 467 -6.48 16.02 -22.33
C VAL A 467 -5.10 15.90 -21.70
N LEU A 468 -4.98 16.19 -20.43
CA LEU A 468 -3.75 15.99 -19.67
C LEU A 468 -3.78 14.61 -18.99
N VAL A 469 -2.73 13.82 -19.19
CA VAL A 469 -2.46 12.58 -18.43
C VAL A 469 -1.23 12.78 -17.58
N THR A 470 -1.33 12.56 -16.26
CA THR A 470 -0.22 12.70 -15.32
C THR A 470 0.19 11.33 -14.78
N LEU A 471 1.51 11.02 -14.85
CA LEU A 471 2.10 9.76 -14.42
C LEU A 471 2.88 9.89 -13.09
N GLY A 472 2.84 11.06 -12.46
CA GLY A 472 3.56 11.35 -11.23
C GLY A 472 2.97 10.65 -10.00
N THR A 473 3.76 10.55 -8.93
CA THR A 473 3.35 9.91 -7.68
C THR A 473 2.18 10.65 -7.01
N LEU A 474 2.19 12.00 -7.03
CA LEU A 474 1.14 12.81 -6.45
C LEU A 474 0.17 13.32 -7.52
N PRO A 475 -1.15 13.34 -7.22
CA PRO A 475 -2.14 13.87 -8.13
C PRO A 475 -1.97 15.38 -8.32
N LEU A 476 -2.23 15.84 -9.53
CA LEU A 476 -2.07 17.23 -9.94
C LEU A 476 -3.25 17.67 -10.81
N ASP A 477 -3.88 18.79 -10.44
CA ASP A 477 -4.88 19.49 -11.25
C ASP A 477 -4.35 20.90 -11.57
N PRO A 478 -3.57 21.06 -12.66
CA PRO A 478 -2.90 22.32 -12.92
C PRO A 478 -3.84 23.37 -13.49
N VAL A 479 -3.63 24.61 -13.10
CA VAL A 479 -4.19 25.79 -13.75
C VAL A 479 -3.06 26.51 -14.49
N VAL A 480 -3.26 26.72 -15.77
CA VAL A 480 -2.29 27.38 -16.66
C VAL A 480 -2.84 28.71 -17.17
N SER A 481 -2.06 29.46 -17.93
CA SER A 481 -2.54 30.67 -18.60
C SER A 481 -3.77 30.33 -19.48
N GLY A 482 -4.90 30.97 -19.22
CA GLY A 482 -6.18 30.65 -19.85
C GLY A 482 -7.12 29.80 -19.00
N GLY A 483 -6.73 29.46 -17.77
CA GLY A 483 -7.59 28.76 -16.80
C GLY A 483 -7.32 27.25 -16.65
N PRO A 484 -8.23 26.53 -16.00
CA PRO A 484 -8.09 25.10 -15.82
C PRO A 484 -8.14 24.34 -17.15
N LEU A 485 -7.47 23.17 -17.20
CA LEU A 485 -7.53 22.30 -18.38
C LEU A 485 -8.89 21.61 -18.44
N PRO A 486 -9.43 21.36 -19.65
CA PRO A 486 -10.78 20.78 -19.82
C PRO A 486 -10.87 19.31 -19.35
N ALA A 487 -9.82 18.53 -19.56
CA ALA A 487 -9.77 17.15 -19.10
C ALA A 487 -8.41 16.83 -18.47
N VAL A 488 -8.46 16.18 -17.29
CA VAL A 488 -7.27 15.76 -16.53
C VAL A 488 -7.48 14.35 -16.00
N LEU A 489 -6.63 13.42 -16.43
CA LEU A 489 -6.57 12.04 -15.95
C LEU A 489 -5.28 11.85 -15.15
N HIS A 490 -5.40 11.58 -13.87
CA HIS A 490 -4.26 11.17 -13.05
C HIS A 490 -4.18 9.65 -13.06
N ALA A 491 -3.10 9.12 -13.61
CA ALA A 491 -2.84 7.69 -13.67
C ALA A 491 -1.87 7.24 -12.56
N GLY A 492 -0.92 8.11 -12.18
CA GLY A 492 0.13 7.72 -11.23
C GLY A 492 1.10 6.70 -11.82
N GLN A 493 1.81 5.98 -10.96
CA GLN A 493 2.73 4.90 -11.32
C GLN A 493 1.96 3.57 -11.30
N LEU A 494 1.49 3.11 -12.45
CA LEU A 494 0.60 1.95 -12.58
C LEU A 494 1.33 0.61 -12.85
N GLY A 495 2.66 0.61 -12.91
CA GLY A 495 3.45 -0.61 -13.09
C GLY A 495 3.50 -1.12 -14.54
N THR A 496 3.70 -2.43 -14.68
CA THR A 496 3.98 -3.10 -15.97
C THR A 496 2.94 -2.83 -17.06
N MET A 497 1.66 -2.71 -16.70
CA MET A 497 0.54 -2.58 -17.64
C MET A 497 -0.01 -1.14 -17.76
N SER A 498 0.77 -0.15 -17.33
CA SER A 498 0.35 1.25 -17.23
C SER A 498 -0.24 1.79 -18.53
N GLY A 499 0.49 1.69 -19.63
CA GLY A 499 0.06 2.27 -20.91
C GLY A 499 -1.21 1.63 -21.46
N HIS A 500 -1.37 0.33 -21.29
CA HIS A 500 -2.59 -0.37 -21.69
C HIS A 500 -3.81 0.10 -20.87
N ALA A 501 -3.65 0.21 -19.55
CA ALA A 501 -4.71 0.71 -18.68
C ALA A 501 -5.13 2.14 -19.06
N ILE A 502 -4.15 3.02 -19.28
CA ILE A 502 -4.40 4.42 -19.68
C ILE A 502 -5.10 4.49 -21.03
N ALA A 503 -4.66 3.71 -22.02
CA ALA A 503 -5.26 3.70 -23.35
C ALA A 503 -6.71 3.21 -23.30
N GLU A 504 -7.02 2.12 -22.56
CA GLU A 504 -8.40 1.64 -22.37
C GLU A 504 -9.30 2.69 -21.71
N ILE A 505 -8.79 3.42 -20.71
CA ILE A 505 -9.53 4.53 -20.08
C ILE A 505 -9.73 5.68 -21.09
N LEU A 506 -8.68 6.11 -21.79
CA LEU A 506 -8.80 7.21 -22.75
C LEU A 506 -9.81 6.93 -23.86
N THR A 507 -9.91 5.69 -24.31
CA THR A 507 -10.80 5.28 -25.43
C THR A 507 -12.20 4.86 -24.98
N GLY A 508 -12.40 4.65 -23.68
CA GLY A 508 -13.69 4.20 -23.14
C GLY A 508 -13.91 2.68 -23.16
N GLU A 509 -12.88 1.90 -23.53
CA GLU A 509 -12.89 0.43 -23.36
C GLU A 509 -13.02 0.07 -21.86
N ALA A 510 -12.51 0.96 -20.99
CA ALA A 510 -12.75 0.92 -19.56
C ALA A 510 -13.18 2.29 -19.04
N ALA A 511 -14.06 2.32 -18.02
CA ALA A 511 -14.46 3.56 -17.37
C ALA A 511 -13.52 3.87 -16.18
N PRO A 512 -13.12 5.15 -15.99
CA PRO A 512 -12.39 5.56 -14.79
C PRO A 512 -13.29 5.42 -13.56
N CYS A 513 -12.80 4.77 -12.53
CA CYS A 513 -13.52 4.60 -11.27
C CYS A 513 -12.65 4.85 -10.03
N GLY A 514 -11.40 5.26 -10.25
CA GLY A 514 -10.49 5.62 -9.18
C GLY A 514 -10.91 6.89 -8.45
N LYS A 515 -10.54 6.99 -7.18
CA LYS A 515 -10.80 8.13 -6.30
C LYS A 515 -9.49 8.65 -5.70
N LEU A 516 -9.38 9.95 -5.51
CA LEU A 516 -8.20 10.56 -4.89
C LEU A 516 -7.98 9.99 -3.48
N PRO A 517 -6.88 9.27 -3.23
CA PRO A 517 -6.53 8.80 -1.89
C PRO A 517 -5.93 9.90 -1.02
N VAL A 518 -5.66 11.06 -1.61
CA VAL A 518 -5.18 12.29 -0.96
C VAL A 518 -5.86 13.48 -1.62
N ALA A 519 -6.17 14.52 -0.83
CA ALA A 519 -6.73 15.74 -1.38
C ALA A 519 -5.67 16.53 -2.17
N ILE A 520 -6.07 17.23 -3.21
CA ILE A 520 -5.26 18.28 -3.84
C ILE A 520 -5.58 19.58 -3.12
N PRO A 521 -4.61 20.22 -2.43
CA PRO A 521 -4.88 21.43 -1.68
C PRO A 521 -5.27 22.60 -2.59
N ALA A 522 -6.13 23.47 -2.08
CA ALA A 522 -6.44 24.73 -2.75
C ALA A 522 -5.19 25.62 -2.81
N SER A 523 -5.05 26.38 -3.88
CA SER A 523 -4.03 27.40 -4.09
C SER A 523 -4.68 28.71 -4.53
N GLU A 524 -3.90 29.77 -4.71
CA GLU A 524 -4.40 31.06 -5.21
C GLU A 524 -5.14 30.92 -6.56
N HIS A 525 -4.80 29.89 -7.34
CA HIS A 525 -5.32 29.72 -8.70
C HIS A 525 -6.21 28.48 -8.85
N ASN A 526 -6.30 27.60 -7.84
CA ASN A 526 -7.08 26.36 -7.87
C ASN A 526 -7.89 26.18 -6.58
N ARG A 527 -9.17 25.80 -6.71
CA ARG A 527 -10.05 25.49 -5.57
C ARG A 527 -9.65 24.24 -4.81
N GLY A 528 -8.69 23.46 -5.34
CA GLY A 528 -8.33 22.15 -4.84
C GLY A 528 -9.40 21.10 -5.14
N LEU A 529 -9.03 19.84 -4.92
CA LEU A 529 -9.95 18.70 -5.04
C LEU A 529 -9.94 17.92 -3.72
N PRO A 530 -11.11 17.58 -3.18
CA PRO A 530 -11.20 16.93 -1.89
C PRO A 530 -10.76 15.46 -1.96
N PHE A 531 -10.41 14.87 -0.82
CA PHE A 531 -10.25 13.43 -0.67
C PHE A 531 -11.46 12.68 -1.23
N GLY A 532 -11.22 11.56 -1.89
CA GLY A 532 -12.25 10.73 -2.50
C GLY A 532 -12.84 11.28 -3.81
N HIS A 533 -12.36 12.43 -4.31
CA HIS A 533 -12.78 12.95 -5.60
C HIS A 533 -12.31 12.03 -6.75
N GLY A 534 -13.15 11.86 -7.72
CA GLY A 534 -12.90 11.15 -8.98
C GLY A 534 -14.19 11.07 -9.78
N LEU A 535 -14.11 11.46 -11.05
CA LEU A 535 -15.24 11.40 -11.98
C LEU A 535 -15.32 10.02 -12.65
N ASN A 536 -16.47 9.72 -13.21
CA ASN A 536 -16.73 8.53 -14.00
C ASN A 536 -17.28 8.93 -15.36
N TYR A 537 -17.41 7.99 -16.30
CA TYR A 537 -18.19 8.20 -17.52
C TYR A 537 -19.68 8.05 -17.30
N ALA A 538 -20.10 7.37 -16.22
CA ALA A 538 -21.46 7.37 -15.71
C ALA A 538 -21.67 8.51 -14.72
N ASP A 539 -22.93 8.97 -14.60
CA ASP A 539 -23.33 9.97 -13.63
C ASP A 539 -24.03 9.33 -12.43
N PHE A 540 -23.69 9.77 -11.22
CA PHE A 540 -24.27 9.24 -9.99
C PHE A 540 -24.90 10.34 -9.14
N ALA A 541 -26.06 10.02 -8.56
CA ALA A 541 -26.74 10.84 -7.57
C ALA A 541 -26.93 10.05 -6.27
N LEU A 542 -26.69 10.71 -5.15
CA LEU A 542 -26.90 10.18 -3.81
C LEU A 542 -28.03 10.96 -3.15
N THR A 543 -29.02 10.24 -2.59
CA THR A 543 -30.23 10.81 -1.97
C THR A 543 -30.62 10.03 -0.71
N ASP A 544 -31.63 10.52 0.00
CA ASP A 544 -32.35 9.80 1.07
C ASP A 544 -31.46 9.26 2.19
N LEU A 545 -30.62 10.15 2.78
CA LEU A 545 -29.83 9.80 3.96
C LEU A 545 -30.75 9.49 5.14
N THR A 546 -30.54 8.33 5.77
CA THR A 546 -31.16 7.97 7.05
C THR A 546 -30.09 7.61 8.07
N LEU A 547 -30.31 7.98 9.34
CA LEU A 547 -29.47 7.68 10.48
C LEU A 547 -30.33 7.08 11.57
N ASP A 548 -30.09 5.81 11.91
CA ASP A 548 -30.86 5.07 12.90
C ASP A 548 -29.95 4.61 14.04
N LEU A 549 -30.36 4.87 15.27
CA LEU A 549 -29.66 4.42 16.48
C LEU A 549 -30.24 3.08 16.92
N ALA A 550 -29.46 2.02 16.83
CA ALA A 550 -29.75 0.71 17.40
C ALA A 550 -29.26 0.61 18.85
N THR A 551 -29.46 -0.53 19.49
CA THR A 551 -29.09 -0.75 20.90
C THR A 551 -27.57 -0.77 21.13
N ASP A 552 -26.79 -1.13 20.12
CA ASP A 552 -25.35 -1.38 20.20
C ASP A 552 -24.55 -0.89 18.95
N HIS A 553 -25.20 -0.22 18.00
CA HIS A 553 -24.57 0.36 16.81
C HIS A 553 -25.42 1.47 16.21
N ILE A 554 -24.85 2.21 15.24
CA ILE A 554 -25.58 3.19 14.42
C ILE A 554 -25.66 2.63 13.01
N VAL A 555 -26.81 2.79 12.36
CA VAL A 555 -26.99 2.47 10.94
C VAL A 555 -27.12 3.76 10.15
N ALA A 556 -26.24 3.94 9.16
CA ALA A 556 -26.32 5.04 8.22
C ALA A 556 -26.60 4.47 6.81
N SER A 557 -27.63 4.93 6.15
CA SER A 557 -27.92 4.49 4.78
C SER A 557 -28.29 5.64 3.85
N ALA A 558 -28.03 5.46 2.56
CA ALA A 558 -28.40 6.40 1.52
C ALA A 558 -28.71 5.65 0.22
N GLN A 559 -29.50 6.25 -0.67
CA GLN A 559 -29.79 5.67 -1.97
C GLN A 559 -28.83 6.22 -3.04
N LEU A 560 -28.06 5.33 -3.68
CA LEU A 560 -27.25 5.63 -4.85
C LEU A 560 -28.03 5.29 -6.12
N ARG A 561 -28.02 6.18 -7.11
CA ARG A 561 -28.62 5.98 -8.42
C ARG A 561 -27.64 6.34 -9.53
N ASN A 562 -27.56 5.52 -10.57
CA ASN A 562 -26.92 5.88 -11.82
C ASN A 562 -27.91 6.71 -12.65
N THR A 563 -27.63 7.98 -12.87
CA THR A 563 -28.44 8.93 -13.64
C THR A 563 -27.93 9.11 -15.08
N GLY A 564 -26.77 8.50 -15.40
CA GLY A 564 -26.14 8.54 -16.71
C GLY A 564 -26.66 7.46 -17.67
N GLU A 565 -26.04 7.41 -18.85
CA GLU A 565 -26.46 6.52 -19.96
C GLU A 565 -25.59 5.26 -20.05
N VAL A 566 -24.50 5.17 -19.29
CA VAL A 566 -23.58 4.02 -19.29
C VAL A 566 -23.51 3.39 -17.91
N SER A 567 -23.19 2.10 -17.87
CA SER A 567 -22.90 1.41 -16.60
C SER A 567 -21.62 1.95 -15.98
N GLY A 568 -21.56 2.04 -14.66
CA GLY A 568 -20.38 2.53 -13.96
C GLY A 568 -20.23 1.95 -12.56
N VAL A 569 -19.03 2.10 -12.03
CA VAL A 569 -18.70 1.74 -10.64
C VAL A 569 -18.47 3.02 -9.85
N GLU A 570 -19.20 3.19 -8.73
CA GLU A 570 -19.01 4.31 -7.83
C GLU A 570 -18.56 3.84 -6.44
N THR A 571 -17.73 4.64 -5.79
CA THR A 571 -17.29 4.41 -4.40
C THR A 571 -18.01 5.35 -3.47
N VAL A 572 -18.96 4.81 -2.71
CA VAL A 572 -19.69 5.54 -1.67
C VAL A 572 -18.87 5.51 -0.38
N GLN A 573 -18.67 6.68 0.20
CA GLN A 573 -17.75 6.91 1.33
C GLN A 573 -18.53 7.38 2.55
N LEU A 574 -18.25 6.77 3.71
CA LEU A 574 -18.80 7.16 5.01
C LEU A 574 -17.77 7.96 5.79
N PHE A 575 -18.14 9.15 6.21
CA PHE A 575 -17.33 10.02 7.04
C PHE A 575 -17.99 10.26 8.38
N VAL A 576 -17.19 10.32 9.43
CA VAL A 576 -17.65 10.62 10.80
C VAL A 576 -16.79 11.71 11.40
N ARG A 577 -17.43 12.65 12.06
CA ARG A 577 -16.80 13.68 12.87
C ARG A 577 -17.47 13.71 14.26
N ARG A 578 -16.67 13.75 15.31
CA ARG A 578 -17.15 13.87 16.67
C ARG A 578 -17.02 15.32 17.15
N TYR A 579 -18.04 15.83 17.81
CA TYR A 579 -17.95 17.09 18.53
C TYR A 579 -17.39 16.85 19.94
N ARG A 580 -16.20 17.39 20.21
CA ARG A 580 -15.56 17.36 21.55
C ARG A 580 -15.91 18.64 22.31
N GLY A 581 -16.97 18.61 23.13
CA GLY A 581 -17.42 19.79 23.88
C GLY A 581 -17.91 20.92 22.97
N ARG A 582 -18.08 22.15 23.56
CA ARG A 582 -18.64 23.29 22.80
C ARG A 582 -17.69 23.95 21.81
N HIS A 583 -16.42 23.58 21.72
CA HIS A 583 -15.43 24.47 21.13
C HIS A 583 -14.52 23.96 20.01
N LEU A 584 -14.42 22.64 19.71
CA LEU A 584 -13.59 22.15 18.61
C LEU A 584 -14.17 20.87 18.00
N PRO A 585 -14.69 20.89 16.78
CA PRO A 585 -15.01 19.67 16.06
C PRO A 585 -13.70 18.92 15.74
N SER A 586 -13.68 17.60 15.91
CA SER A 586 -12.61 16.77 15.38
C SER A 586 -12.58 16.87 13.85
N ARG A 587 -11.49 16.45 13.23
CA ARG A 587 -11.42 16.35 11.76
C ARG A 587 -12.48 15.36 11.26
N MET A 588 -13.05 15.62 10.07
CA MET A 588 -13.90 14.65 9.37
C MET A 588 -13.00 13.50 8.90
N GLU A 589 -13.31 12.27 9.29
CA GLU A 589 -12.51 11.09 9.01
C GLU A 589 -13.32 10.05 8.24
N LEU A 590 -12.70 9.44 7.22
CA LEU A 590 -13.26 8.27 6.55
C LEU A 590 -13.33 7.11 7.55
N ARG A 591 -14.49 6.47 7.64
CA ARG A 591 -14.74 5.35 8.56
C ARG A 591 -15.17 4.07 7.86
N ASP A 592 -15.74 4.18 6.67
CA ASP A 592 -16.05 3.03 5.82
C ASP A 592 -16.25 3.48 4.38
N PHE A 593 -16.31 2.54 3.43
CA PHE A 593 -16.65 2.78 2.04
C PHE A 593 -17.16 1.49 1.39
N GLU A 594 -17.97 1.66 0.34
CA GLU A 594 -18.49 0.55 -0.44
C GLU A 594 -18.42 0.88 -1.93
N ARG A 595 -18.00 -0.09 -2.75
CA ARG A 595 -17.99 0.03 -4.21
C ARG A 595 -19.26 -0.60 -4.75
N VAL A 596 -19.98 0.16 -5.57
CA VAL A 596 -21.28 -0.23 -6.12
C VAL A 596 -21.24 -0.11 -7.63
N THR A 597 -21.65 -1.18 -8.32
CA THR A 597 -21.80 -1.18 -9.79
C THR A 597 -23.26 -1.03 -10.14
N LEU A 598 -23.61 -0.03 -10.95
CA LEU A 598 -24.99 0.21 -11.37
C LEU A 598 -25.10 0.35 -12.89
N ALA A 599 -26.10 -0.30 -13.46
CA ALA A 599 -26.54 -0.05 -14.84
C ALA A 599 -27.26 1.30 -14.97
N PRO A 600 -27.45 1.85 -16.19
CA PRO A 600 -28.20 3.07 -16.42
C PRO A 600 -29.56 3.03 -15.76
N GLY A 601 -29.91 4.06 -14.98
CA GLY A 601 -31.18 4.19 -14.27
C GLY A 601 -31.32 3.32 -13.01
N GLU A 602 -30.40 2.37 -12.77
CA GLU A 602 -30.45 1.49 -11.61
C GLU A 602 -30.16 2.27 -10.31
N ARG A 603 -30.71 1.76 -9.21
CA ARG A 603 -30.56 2.32 -7.86
C ARG A 603 -30.29 1.22 -6.85
N GLN A 604 -29.49 1.51 -5.84
CA GLN A 604 -29.18 0.62 -4.73
C GLN A 604 -29.09 1.42 -3.43
N THR A 605 -29.63 0.86 -2.35
CA THR A 605 -29.42 1.41 -1.01
C THR A 605 -28.08 0.93 -0.47
N VAL A 606 -27.18 1.87 -0.18
CA VAL A 606 -25.92 1.60 0.49
C VAL A 606 -26.13 1.76 1.99
N ARG A 607 -25.66 0.79 2.78
CA ARG A 607 -25.85 0.74 4.23
C ARG A 607 -24.54 0.51 4.95
N PHE A 608 -24.23 1.36 5.92
CA PHE A 608 -23.10 1.27 6.81
C PHE A 608 -23.54 1.01 8.24
N GLU A 609 -22.90 0.09 8.91
CA GLU A 609 -23.07 -0.18 10.34
C GLU A 609 -21.85 0.36 11.09
N LEU A 610 -22.07 1.30 12.00
CA LEU A 610 -21.02 1.94 12.78
C LEU A 610 -21.04 1.36 14.19
N ALA A 611 -20.06 0.50 14.45
CA ALA A 611 -19.79 -0.07 15.76
C ALA A 611 -18.69 0.71 16.50
N ARG A 612 -18.06 0.09 17.49
CA ARG A 612 -17.00 0.72 18.28
C ARG A 612 -15.80 1.15 17.43
N GLU A 613 -15.48 0.40 16.39
CA GLU A 613 -14.34 0.68 15.49
C GLU A 613 -14.52 1.97 14.68
N GLU A 614 -15.73 2.24 14.22
CA GLU A 614 -16.02 3.40 13.38
C GLU A 614 -16.21 4.67 14.22
N VAL A 615 -16.72 4.56 15.44
CA VAL A 615 -17.00 5.72 16.31
C VAL A 615 -15.97 5.91 17.43
N GLY A 616 -15.19 4.88 17.78
CA GLY A 616 -14.23 4.90 18.87
C GLY A 616 -12.88 5.55 18.51
N GLU A 617 -12.13 5.86 19.55
CA GLU A 617 -10.76 6.36 19.47
C GLU A 617 -9.82 5.51 20.32
N PHE A 618 -8.60 5.28 19.82
CA PHE A 618 -7.56 4.63 20.62
C PHE A 618 -6.99 5.60 21.65
N ARG A 619 -6.94 5.15 22.89
CA ARG A 619 -6.26 5.87 23.99
C ARG A 619 -4.77 5.50 24.03
N GLU A 620 -3.99 6.25 24.81
CA GLU A 620 -2.54 6.02 24.99
C GLU A 620 -2.20 4.62 25.56
N ASP A 621 -3.15 4.00 26.25
CA ASP A 621 -3.04 2.66 26.80
C ASP A 621 -3.39 1.56 25.77
N GLY A 622 -3.65 1.92 24.51
CA GLY A 622 -4.01 1.02 23.42
C GLY A 622 -5.47 0.57 23.42
N ARG A 623 -6.31 1.05 24.35
CA ARG A 623 -7.74 0.70 24.38
C ARG A 623 -8.53 1.50 23.37
N LEU A 624 -9.36 0.82 22.60
CA LEU A 624 -10.38 1.44 21.76
C LEU A 624 -11.61 1.76 22.63
N VAL A 625 -11.96 3.04 22.73
CA VAL A 625 -13.07 3.52 23.56
C VAL A 625 -14.05 4.32 22.73
N ALA A 626 -15.32 3.90 22.72
CA ALA A 626 -16.43 4.73 22.23
C ALA A 626 -17.01 5.52 23.41
N GLU A 627 -17.22 6.82 23.21
CA GLU A 627 -17.83 7.74 24.21
C GLU A 627 -19.11 8.31 23.64
N GLY A 628 -20.04 8.68 24.49
CA GLY A 628 -21.26 9.38 24.10
C GLY A 628 -20.97 10.80 23.58
N GLY A 629 -21.95 11.40 22.95
CA GLY A 629 -21.90 12.76 22.38
C GLY A 629 -22.42 12.86 20.96
N THR A 630 -22.42 14.07 20.41
CA THR A 630 -22.94 14.33 19.07
C THR A 630 -21.94 13.90 18.00
N LEU A 631 -22.41 13.12 17.03
CA LEU A 631 -21.69 12.69 15.83
C LEU A 631 -22.30 13.35 14.60
N ASP A 632 -21.46 13.96 13.76
CA ASP A 632 -21.82 14.37 12.38
C ASP A 632 -21.41 13.23 11.46
N ILE A 633 -22.40 12.56 10.87
CA ILE A 633 -22.23 11.41 9.98
C ILE A 633 -22.59 11.83 8.59
N ARG A 634 -21.72 11.54 7.63
CA ARG A 634 -21.89 11.92 6.23
C ARG A 634 -21.64 10.75 5.30
N ILE A 635 -22.54 10.56 4.34
CA ILE A 635 -22.35 9.63 3.23
C ILE A 635 -22.15 10.45 1.96
N GLY A 636 -21.13 10.14 1.15
CA GLY A 636 -20.80 10.92 -0.02
C GLY A 636 -20.03 10.18 -1.10
N LEU A 637 -19.90 10.84 -2.25
CA LEU A 637 -19.08 10.39 -3.37
C LEU A 637 -17.65 10.95 -3.31
N SER A 638 -17.44 11.87 -2.38
CA SER A 638 -16.15 12.43 -1.97
C SER A 638 -16.33 13.21 -0.66
N ALA A 639 -15.26 13.63 0.00
CA ALA A 639 -15.35 14.48 1.19
C ALA A 639 -16.00 15.86 0.91
N GLY A 640 -16.04 16.29 -0.35
CA GLY A 640 -16.66 17.55 -0.77
C GLY A 640 -18.09 17.41 -1.31
N ARG A 641 -18.58 16.19 -1.55
CA ARG A 641 -19.92 15.91 -2.09
C ARG A 641 -20.61 14.88 -1.22
N THR A 642 -21.21 15.34 -0.11
CA THR A 642 -21.80 14.48 0.92
C THR A 642 -23.24 14.89 1.24
N LEU A 643 -24.06 13.94 1.66
CA LEU A 643 -25.25 14.12 2.48
C LEU A 643 -24.83 13.98 3.94
N GLY A 644 -25.33 14.81 4.85
CA GLY A 644 -24.91 14.79 6.25
C GLY A 644 -26.09 14.93 7.20
N GLY A 645 -25.93 14.35 8.40
CA GLY A 645 -26.85 14.48 9.53
C GLY A 645 -26.12 14.31 10.86
N GLU A 646 -26.71 14.86 11.90
CA GLU A 646 -26.21 14.73 13.27
C GLU A 646 -27.03 13.70 14.05
N ILE A 647 -26.36 12.91 14.87
CA ILE A 647 -26.99 11.96 15.78
C ILE A 647 -26.37 12.05 17.15
N GLU A 648 -27.21 12.03 18.19
CA GLU A 648 -26.72 11.96 19.57
C GLU A 648 -26.48 10.50 19.95
N LEU A 649 -25.24 10.16 20.33
CA LEU A 649 -24.87 8.83 20.81
C LEU A 649 -24.92 8.84 22.34
N PRO A 650 -25.88 8.15 22.99
CA PRO A 650 -25.94 8.07 24.43
C PRO A 650 -24.75 7.26 25.00
N ASP A 651 -24.26 7.65 26.18
CA ASP A 651 -23.16 6.91 26.86
C ASP A 651 -23.49 5.42 27.09
N ALA A 652 -24.75 5.09 27.32
CA ALA A 652 -25.17 3.70 27.52
C ALA A 652 -24.98 2.88 26.24
N VAL A 653 -25.34 3.44 25.08
CA VAL A 653 -25.17 2.80 23.78
C VAL A 653 -23.68 2.73 23.42
N ALA A 654 -22.93 3.82 23.64
CA ALA A 654 -21.49 3.84 23.39
C ALA A 654 -20.73 2.74 24.17
N ARG A 655 -21.12 2.49 25.42
CA ARG A 655 -20.58 1.40 26.23
C ARG A 655 -21.01 0.01 25.79
N ALA A 656 -22.22 -0.11 25.24
CA ALA A 656 -22.78 -1.38 24.74
C ALA A 656 -22.24 -1.76 23.37
N MET A 657 -21.67 -0.81 22.59
CA MET A 657 -21.12 -1.06 21.28
C MET A 657 -20.08 -2.18 21.32
N GLY A 658 -20.37 -3.27 20.61
CA GLY A 658 -19.45 -4.38 20.39
C GLY A 658 -18.40 -4.05 19.32
N SER A 659 -17.37 -4.87 19.22
CA SER A 659 -16.44 -4.86 18.11
C SER A 659 -17.06 -5.59 16.90
N PHE A 660 -17.43 -4.85 15.86
CA PHE A 660 -17.84 -5.42 14.58
C PHE A 660 -16.70 -5.27 13.58
N VAL A 661 -15.98 -6.35 13.31
CA VAL A 661 -15.01 -6.34 12.22
C VAL A 661 -15.73 -6.76 10.95
N LYS A 662 -15.87 -5.83 9.99
CA LYS A 662 -16.19 -6.20 8.61
C LYS A 662 -15.00 -6.99 8.04
N GLY A 663 -15.14 -8.31 7.95
CA GLY A 663 -14.16 -9.14 7.24
C GLY A 663 -14.07 -8.74 5.78
N LEU A 664 -12.88 -8.81 5.21
CA LEU A 664 -12.72 -8.84 3.75
C LEU A 664 -13.46 -10.05 3.18
N PRO A 665 -14.03 -9.98 1.96
CA PRO A 665 -14.65 -11.13 1.30
C PRO A 665 -13.72 -12.34 1.35
N GLY A 666 -14.25 -13.50 1.85
CA GLY A 666 -13.43 -14.70 2.06
C GLY A 666 -12.77 -14.82 3.45
N SER A 667 -12.92 -13.85 4.34
CA SER A 667 -12.44 -13.93 5.72
C SER A 667 -13.37 -14.81 6.60
N ALA A 668 -12.82 -15.33 7.71
CA ALA A 668 -13.60 -16.14 8.68
C ALA A 668 -14.79 -15.37 9.29
N ALA A 669 -14.81 -14.04 9.19
CA ALA A 669 -15.91 -13.20 9.64
C ALA A 669 -17.11 -13.20 8.66
N ASP A 670 -16.86 -13.35 7.35
CA ASP A 670 -17.91 -13.41 6.33
C ASP A 670 -18.70 -14.74 6.37
N SER A 671 -18.05 -15.84 6.79
CA SER A 671 -18.71 -17.14 6.96
C SER A 671 -19.74 -17.19 8.10
N ARG A 672 -19.64 -16.31 9.11
CA ARG A 672 -20.61 -16.21 10.23
C ARG A 672 -21.85 -15.38 9.90
N ARG A 673 -21.84 -14.61 8.82
CA ARG A 673 -23.02 -13.84 8.37
C ARG A 673 -23.91 -14.60 7.39
N ARG A 674 -23.42 -15.70 6.80
CA ARG A 674 -24.19 -16.54 5.86
C ARG A 674 -24.85 -17.77 6.53
N ALA A 675 -24.61 -17.97 7.80
CA ALA A 675 -25.28 -18.94 8.66
C ALA A 675 -26.27 -18.24 9.60
#